data_3e9f70e7025cb5a3d9c7314061c9723d
#
_entry.id   3e9f70e7025cb5a3d9c7314061c9723d
#
_cell.length_a   1.000
_cell.length_b   1.000
_cell.length_c   1.000
_cell.angle_alpha   90.00
_cell.angle_beta   90.00
_cell.angle_gamma   90.00
#
_symmetry.space_group_name_H-M   'P 1'
#
loop_
_entity.id
_entity.type
_entity.pdbx_description
1 polymer ?
#
loop_
_entity_poly.entity_id
_entity_poly.type
_entity_poly.pdbx_seq_one_letter_code
_entity_poly.pdbx_strand_id
1 'polypeptide(L)'
;MLRTRLIAVAVLFALSAHFADGKEPGEIVDLLGSNRGICVFVGLPEGGEKEVVRLAEQSEFQIFVQSAVPKEVAAMQKAAESARLLGRRIWVDQGDSQTIQMASNLADVVFVGPSARGDKGVPATEVLRVLHPLAKGFLGDKTVEKPRPDGLESWAHPFHGPDNNPQSYDQVARYPYLTQFLGEPMFGCISEVTVASGGRVFKAFGHIAFKEIQNDVLNTLFAINGYNGTILWKRPLKKGFMIHRNTMIATPETLFLADDESCKLIDAKTGKLLREIKPDEKIAGGKVWKWMAMEGNVLYAIIGGEEVSTQVRRGTQAGYGGWPWGMWRGYDYKDPAKSFGFGRTLLAIDVRTGDIIWRHKEEGYLDGRAVCMANGRIYGYSPNKYLVAIDTKSGKPAWRNSDKETLEAIGQTGRAQGYIRGFSTTAYMKCNDKFLFFAGPQRNRLTVLSASDGKPAWSFGDGNYQLILRDDAVYAFGKQGGKSHKLEYDTGKVLATYAGRRACTRATGSVDSMFCRARGGTIRLATDSGKIEHIAPMRPACHDGVIISEGFLYWGPWICACKLSLFGHIGLGPAGDFDFQAKADEASQLTQGSGDPSTVKPLGDAGPTQFQAGQDGVVRAIKGDQIVWKAYTGGSVNFPPVVWNDRVFVGSNDGRVYAFEAATGRLLWRFRAAPQVRRINVYGDVMSTWPVAGGVAVKDGTVYAAAGIAHFDGTHVYALDAVTGKIK
;
A
#
# COMPACT_ATOMS: atom_id res chain seq x y z
N MET A 1 -30.85 -6.08 19.33
CA MET A 1 -30.08 -6.76 18.25
C MET A 1 -30.94 -7.37 17.13
N LEU A 2 -32.16 -7.83 17.36
CA LEU A 2 -33.01 -8.42 16.30
C LEU A 2 -33.67 -7.37 15.37
N ARG A 3 -34.03 -6.18 15.87
CA ARG A 3 -34.64 -5.11 15.04
C ARG A 3 -33.69 -4.43 14.08
N THR A 4 -32.41 -4.35 14.39
CA THR A 4 -31.38 -3.77 13.51
C THR A 4 -31.02 -4.72 12.36
N ARG A 5 -31.11 -6.04 12.56
CA ARG A 5 -30.88 -7.02 11.48
C ARG A 5 -32.05 -7.11 10.49
N LEU A 6 -33.28 -6.88 10.94
CA LEU A 6 -34.47 -6.87 10.09
C LEU A 6 -34.52 -5.62 9.17
N ILE A 7 -34.03 -4.48 9.63
CA ILE A 7 -33.96 -3.26 8.82
C ILE A 7 -32.84 -3.38 7.76
N ALA A 8 -31.70 -4.01 8.10
CA ALA A 8 -30.62 -4.25 7.14
C ALA A 8 -31.02 -5.27 6.04
N VAL A 9 -31.81 -6.29 6.39
CA VAL A 9 -32.31 -7.29 5.42
C VAL A 9 -33.41 -6.72 4.54
N ALA A 10 -34.31 -5.87 5.07
CA ALA A 10 -35.36 -5.22 4.29
C ALA A 10 -34.78 -4.17 3.30
N VAL A 11 -33.71 -3.47 3.68
CA VAL A 11 -32.98 -2.55 2.78
C VAL A 11 -32.23 -3.34 1.70
N LEU A 12 -31.69 -4.53 2.00
CA LEU A 12 -31.00 -5.39 1.03
C LEU A 12 -31.94 -6.00 -0.04
N PHE A 13 -33.20 -6.35 0.31
CA PHE A 13 -34.18 -6.82 -0.66
C PHE A 13 -34.76 -5.70 -1.55
N ALA A 14 -34.77 -4.47 -1.05
CA ALA A 14 -35.18 -3.32 -1.85
C ALA A 14 -34.17 -2.92 -2.93
N LEU A 15 -32.88 -3.26 -2.83
CA LEU A 15 -31.80 -2.77 -3.68
C LEU A 15 -31.48 -3.65 -4.89
N SER A 16 -31.77 -4.95 -4.87
CA SER A 16 -31.66 -5.80 -6.05
C SER A 16 -32.69 -5.45 -7.13
N ALA A 17 -33.85 -4.92 -6.75
CA ALA A 17 -34.89 -4.43 -7.66
C ALA A 17 -34.63 -3.00 -8.19
N HIS A 18 -33.65 -2.25 -7.67
CA HIS A 18 -33.59 -0.79 -7.79
C HIS A 18 -32.70 -0.26 -8.91
N PHE A 19 -31.78 -1.08 -9.46
CA PHE A 19 -31.20 -0.75 -10.77
C PHE A 19 -32.21 -0.93 -11.91
N ALA A 20 -33.31 -1.67 -11.68
CA ALA A 20 -34.44 -1.79 -12.61
C ALA A 20 -35.37 -0.56 -12.59
N ASP A 21 -35.43 0.20 -11.48
CA ASP A 21 -36.39 1.30 -11.26
C ASP A 21 -35.80 2.72 -11.28
N GLY A 22 -34.58 2.92 -11.81
CA GLY A 22 -34.03 4.26 -12.06
C GLY A 22 -33.72 5.08 -10.81
N LYS A 23 -33.32 4.46 -9.70
CA LYS A 23 -32.97 5.20 -8.47
C LYS A 23 -31.57 5.86 -8.50
N GLU A 24 -31.43 6.91 -7.70
CA GLU A 24 -30.35 7.88 -7.75
C GLU A 24 -28.97 7.29 -7.41
N PRO A 25 -27.85 7.69 -8.07
CA PRO A 25 -26.47 7.28 -7.76
C PRO A 25 -26.03 7.55 -6.30
N GLY A 26 -26.67 8.49 -5.60
CA GLY A 26 -26.48 8.71 -4.18
C GLY A 26 -26.77 7.47 -3.33
N GLU A 27 -27.74 6.65 -3.73
CA GLU A 27 -28.07 5.41 -3.03
C GLU A 27 -26.97 4.33 -3.15
N ILE A 28 -26.20 4.32 -4.27
CA ILE A 28 -25.06 3.42 -4.44
C ILE A 28 -23.92 3.84 -3.49
N VAL A 29 -23.65 5.14 -3.40
CA VAL A 29 -22.65 5.70 -2.49
C VAL A 29 -23.01 5.38 -1.05
N ASP A 30 -24.28 5.53 -0.67
CA ASP A 30 -24.78 5.21 0.68
C ASP A 30 -24.67 3.73 0.98
N LEU A 31 -25.03 2.86 0.01
CA LEU A 31 -24.89 1.40 0.13
C LEU A 31 -23.44 0.97 0.36
N LEU A 32 -22.52 1.53 -0.39
CA LEU A 32 -21.11 1.22 -0.29
C LEU A 32 -20.44 1.93 0.90
N GLY A 33 -21.08 3.00 1.41
CA GLY A 33 -20.57 3.87 2.48
C GLY A 33 -19.24 4.51 2.11
N SER A 34 -18.96 4.64 0.82
CA SER A 34 -17.83 5.35 0.22
C SER A 34 -18.23 5.83 -1.16
N ASN A 35 -17.77 7.01 -1.53
CA ASN A 35 -17.91 7.55 -2.89
C ASN A 35 -16.64 7.37 -3.74
N ARG A 36 -15.66 6.59 -3.25
CA ARG A 36 -14.34 6.37 -3.86
C ARG A 36 -14.02 4.89 -3.92
N GLY A 37 -13.28 4.50 -4.92
CA GLY A 37 -12.84 3.12 -5.14
C GLY A 37 -12.90 2.74 -6.60
N ILE A 38 -12.91 1.44 -6.87
CA ILE A 38 -13.02 0.87 -8.21
C ILE A 38 -14.38 0.20 -8.36
N CYS A 39 -15.17 0.71 -9.31
CA CYS A 39 -16.46 0.15 -9.72
C CYS A 39 -16.31 -0.55 -11.07
N VAL A 40 -16.82 -1.77 -11.20
CA VAL A 40 -16.74 -2.56 -12.43
C VAL A 40 -18.14 -2.85 -12.94
N PHE A 41 -18.39 -2.57 -14.21
CA PHE A 41 -19.59 -3.00 -14.94
C PHE A 41 -19.22 -4.07 -15.97
N VAL A 42 -19.92 -5.19 -15.93
CA VAL A 42 -19.86 -6.24 -16.94
C VAL A 42 -21.18 -6.23 -17.70
N GLY A 43 -21.16 -5.71 -18.94
CA GLY A 43 -22.36 -5.25 -19.67
C GLY A 43 -22.90 -3.92 -19.10
N LEU A 44 -23.67 -3.19 -19.91
CA LEU A 44 -24.31 -1.96 -19.43
C LEU A 44 -25.48 -2.26 -18.48
N PRO A 45 -25.73 -1.38 -17.48
CA PRO A 45 -26.92 -1.48 -16.64
C PRO A 45 -28.21 -1.20 -17.45
N GLU A 46 -29.39 -1.45 -16.88
CA GLU A 46 -30.67 -1.28 -17.59
C GLU A 46 -30.91 0.15 -18.08
N GLY A 47 -30.44 1.16 -17.36
CA GLY A 47 -30.45 2.56 -17.82
C GLY A 47 -29.37 2.91 -18.85
N GLY A 48 -28.56 1.94 -19.28
CA GLY A 48 -27.53 2.09 -20.30
C GLY A 48 -26.34 2.94 -19.86
N GLU A 49 -25.63 3.50 -20.85
CA GLU A 49 -24.42 4.31 -20.65
C GLU A 49 -24.64 5.58 -19.82
N LYS A 50 -25.85 6.13 -19.83
CA LYS A 50 -26.20 7.36 -19.10
C LYS A 50 -26.07 7.17 -17.58
N GLU A 51 -26.45 5.99 -17.07
CA GLU A 51 -26.35 5.68 -15.65
C GLU A 51 -24.89 5.58 -15.21
N VAL A 52 -24.03 5.01 -16.03
CA VAL A 52 -22.59 4.91 -15.75
C VAL A 52 -21.95 6.31 -15.70
N VAL A 53 -22.30 7.18 -16.66
CA VAL A 53 -21.83 8.57 -16.69
C VAL A 53 -22.32 9.33 -15.44
N ARG A 54 -23.63 9.19 -15.11
CA ARG A 54 -24.21 9.83 -13.92
C ARG A 54 -23.52 9.40 -12.63
N LEU A 55 -23.22 8.10 -12.46
CA LEU A 55 -22.46 7.60 -11.33
C LEU A 55 -21.06 8.23 -11.26
N ALA A 56 -20.37 8.33 -12.39
CA ALA A 56 -19.04 8.95 -12.44
C ALA A 56 -19.08 10.44 -12.08
N GLU A 57 -20.11 11.18 -12.49
CA GLU A 57 -20.29 12.61 -12.16
C GLU A 57 -20.63 12.87 -10.69
N GLN A 58 -21.38 11.96 -10.06
CA GLN A 58 -21.86 12.10 -8.68
C GLN A 58 -20.97 11.40 -7.65
N SER A 59 -19.92 10.73 -8.07
CA SER A 59 -18.97 10.04 -7.18
C SER A 59 -17.54 10.36 -7.57
N GLU A 60 -16.59 9.77 -6.83
CA GLU A 60 -15.17 9.77 -7.18
C GLU A 60 -14.68 8.36 -7.57
N PHE A 61 -15.58 7.45 -7.95
CA PHE A 61 -15.20 6.11 -8.41
C PHE A 61 -14.39 6.14 -9.72
N GLN A 62 -13.41 5.27 -9.81
CA GLN A 62 -12.81 4.83 -11.06
C GLN A 62 -13.69 3.71 -11.61
N ILE A 63 -14.25 3.89 -12.80
CA ILE A 63 -15.25 2.98 -13.35
C ILE A 63 -14.67 2.25 -14.56
N PHE A 64 -14.59 0.94 -14.47
CA PHE A 64 -14.24 0.08 -15.60
C PHE A 64 -15.49 -0.58 -16.17
N VAL A 65 -15.70 -0.44 -17.46
CA VAL A 65 -16.84 -1.04 -18.18
C VAL A 65 -16.31 -2.04 -19.20
N GLN A 66 -16.75 -3.28 -19.09
CA GLN A 66 -16.46 -4.34 -20.05
C GLN A 66 -17.76 -4.88 -20.63
N SER A 67 -17.82 -5.08 -21.95
CA SER A 67 -18.94 -5.78 -22.58
C SER A 67 -18.48 -6.68 -23.71
N ALA A 68 -19.14 -7.82 -23.88
CA ALA A 68 -19.01 -8.69 -25.05
C ALA A 68 -19.78 -8.14 -26.25
N VAL A 69 -20.69 -7.19 -26.07
CA VAL A 69 -21.55 -6.61 -27.08
C VAL A 69 -20.91 -5.36 -27.68
N PRO A 70 -20.45 -5.37 -28.95
CA PRO A 70 -19.73 -4.23 -29.54
C PRO A 70 -20.54 -2.92 -29.55
N LYS A 71 -21.86 -3.00 -29.62
CA LYS A 71 -22.75 -1.81 -29.60
C LYS A 71 -22.74 -1.13 -28.24
N GLU A 72 -22.68 -1.90 -27.12
CA GLU A 72 -22.56 -1.36 -25.75
C GLU A 72 -21.22 -0.69 -25.57
N VAL A 73 -20.13 -1.31 -26.02
CA VAL A 73 -18.78 -0.74 -25.98
C VAL A 73 -18.74 0.60 -26.71
N ALA A 74 -19.23 0.66 -27.93
CA ALA A 74 -19.24 1.87 -28.75
C ALA A 74 -20.11 2.99 -28.12
N ALA A 75 -21.29 2.64 -27.59
CA ALA A 75 -22.17 3.59 -26.91
C ALA A 75 -21.51 4.18 -25.69
N MET A 76 -20.90 3.33 -24.85
CA MET A 76 -20.22 3.76 -23.62
C MET A 76 -18.99 4.63 -23.91
N GLN A 77 -18.16 4.25 -24.90
CA GLN A 77 -17.00 5.05 -25.31
C GLN A 77 -17.42 6.44 -25.76
N LYS A 78 -18.45 6.53 -26.61
CA LYS A 78 -18.99 7.80 -27.10
C LYS A 78 -19.56 8.66 -25.95
N ALA A 79 -20.33 8.08 -25.04
CA ALA A 79 -20.92 8.77 -23.91
C ALA A 79 -19.84 9.29 -22.94
N ALA A 80 -18.87 8.45 -22.60
CA ALA A 80 -17.76 8.82 -21.72
C ALA A 80 -16.84 9.90 -22.35
N GLU A 81 -16.57 9.83 -23.67
CA GLU A 81 -15.82 10.87 -24.38
C GLU A 81 -16.59 12.19 -24.38
N SER A 82 -17.90 12.16 -24.68
CA SER A 82 -18.74 13.37 -24.69
C SER A 82 -18.82 14.05 -23.34
N ALA A 83 -18.83 13.26 -22.25
CA ALA A 83 -18.78 13.75 -20.87
C ALA A 83 -17.35 14.14 -20.41
N ARG A 84 -16.32 13.94 -21.24
CA ARG A 84 -14.89 14.16 -20.91
C ARG A 84 -14.39 13.29 -19.74
N LEU A 85 -14.99 12.13 -19.55
CA LEU A 85 -14.67 11.17 -18.49
C LEU A 85 -13.85 9.98 -18.98
N LEU A 86 -13.82 9.73 -20.31
CA LEU A 86 -13.06 8.62 -20.90
C LEU A 86 -11.56 8.76 -20.60
N GLY A 87 -10.94 7.68 -20.09
CA GLY A 87 -9.54 7.63 -19.69
C GLY A 87 -9.20 8.48 -18.45
N ARG A 88 -10.19 9.03 -17.78
CA ARG A 88 -10.02 9.82 -16.52
C ARG A 88 -10.78 9.22 -15.35
N ARG A 89 -12.02 8.82 -15.58
CA ARG A 89 -12.95 8.27 -14.59
C ARG A 89 -13.65 7.01 -15.12
N ILE A 90 -13.73 6.85 -16.43
CA ILE A 90 -14.37 5.74 -17.11
C ILE A 90 -13.39 5.13 -18.13
N TRP A 91 -13.13 3.86 -17.99
CA TRP A 91 -12.36 3.04 -18.93
C TRP A 91 -13.28 2.00 -19.55
N VAL A 92 -13.21 1.80 -20.85
CA VAL A 92 -14.12 0.92 -21.61
C VAL A 92 -13.32 -0.01 -22.47
N ASP A 93 -13.57 -1.33 -22.36
CA ASP A 93 -12.94 -2.31 -23.24
C ASP A 93 -13.94 -3.37 -23.70
N GLN A 94 -13.66 -3.96 -24.84
CA GLN A 94 -14.35 -5.14 -25.29
C GLN A 94 -13.72 -6.39 -24.67
N GLY A 95 -14.53 -7.20 -24.00
CA GLY A 95 -14.14 -8.46 -23.40
C GLY A 95 -15.17 -9.54 -23.68
N ASP A 96 -14.89 -10.75 -23.19
CA ASP A 96 -15.91 -11.80 -23.15
C ASP A 96 -16.82 -11.63 -21.93
N SER A 97 -17.83 -12.48 -21.81
CA SER A 97 -18.76 -12.50 -20.68
C SER A 97 -18.38 -13.52 -19.62
N GLN A 98 -17.26 -14.23 -19.75
CA GLN A 98 -16.84 -15.27 -18.80
C GLN A 98 -15.75 -14.80 -17.83
N THR A 99 -14.89 -13.89 -18.29
CA THR A 99 -13.76 -13.37 -17.51
C THR A 99 -13.81 -11.85 -17.39
N ILE A 100 -13.52 -11.33 -16.20
CA ILE A 100 -13.43 -9.90 -15.95
C ILE A 100 -11.96 -9.47 -16.03
N GLN A 101 -11.66 -8.48 -16.85
CA GLN A 101 -10.31 -8.04 -17.18
C GLN A 101 -9.57 -7.34 -16.03
N MET A 102 -9.99 -7.53 -14.79
CA MET A 102 -9.42 -6.92 -13.60
C MET A 102 -8.60 -7.92 -12.79
N ALA A 103 -7.63 -7.42 -12.04
CA ALA A 103 -6.90 -8.21 -11.05
C ALA A 103 -7.83 -8.78 -9.97
N SER A 104 -7.46 -9.89 -9.37
CA SER A 104 -8.15 -10.46 -8.21
C SER A 104 -8.09 -9.47 -7.02
N ASN A 105 -9.12 -9.43 -6.19
CA ASN A 105 -9.20 -8.60 -4.99
C ASN A 105 -9.07 -7.09 -5.23
N LEU A 106 -9.50 -6.57 -6.37
CA LEU A 106 -9.28 -5.15 -6.72
C LEU A 106 -10.53 -4.28 -6.59
N ALA A 107 -11.71 -4.79 -6.99
CA ALA A 107 -12.93 -3.99 -7.07
C ALA A 107 -13.63 -3.82 -5.74
N ASP A 108 -14.13 -2.61 -5.49
CA ASP A 108 -15.01 -2.29 -4.35
C ASP A 108 -16.46 -2.71 -4.63
N VAL A 109 -16.85 -2.74 -5.92
CA VAL A 109 -18.16 -3.19 -6.35
C VAL A 109 -18.13 -3.69 -7.78
N VAL A 110 -18.96 -4.70 -8.08
CA VAL A 110 -19.16 -5.23 -9.44
C VAL A 110 -20.67 -5.24 -9.75
N PHE A 111 -21.05 -4.68 -10.88
CA PHE A 111 -22.41 -4.75 -11.43
C PHE A 111 -22.43 -5.57 -12.72
N VAL A 112 -23.35 -6.52 -12.81
CA VAL A 112 -23.54 -7.36 -13.98
C VAL A 112 -24.81 -6.93 -14.71
N GLY A 113 -24.64 -6.33 -15.88
CA GLY A 113 -25.74 -5.88 -16.74
C GLY A 113 -26.49 -7.03 -17.44
N PRO A 114 -27.67 -6.75 -18.02
CA PRO A 114 -28.51 -7.77 -18.66
C PRO A 114 -27.78 -8.59 -19.72
N SER A 115 -26.93 -7.97 -20.56
CA SER A 115 -26.18 -8.63 -21.62
C SER A 115 -25.09 -9.62 -21.14
N ALA A 116 -24.72 -9.55 -19.85
CA ALA A 116 -23.73 -10.41 -19.23
C ALA A 116 -24.31 -11.39 -18.20
N ARG A 117 -25.64 -11.57 -18.18
CA ARG A 117 -26.37 -12.52 -17.33
C ARG A 117 -26.73 -13.82 -18.08
N GLY A 118 -27.25 -14.82 -17.35
CA GLY A 118 -27.68 -16.11 -17.89
C GLY A 118 -26.57 -17.15 -18.00
N ASP A 119 -26.85 -18.28 -18.65
CA ASP A 119 -25.96 -19.45 -18.70
C ASP A 119 -24.59 -19.19 -19.36
N LYS A 120 -24.53 -18.23 -20.25
CA LYS A 120 -23.30 -17.76 -20.91
C LYS A 120 -22.79 -16.44 -20.34
N GLY A 121 -23.36 -16.00 -19.24
CA GLY A 121 -22.97 -14.78 -18.55
C GLY A 121 -21.77 -14.98 -17.64
N VAL A 122 -21.36 -13.91 -16.96
CA VAL A 122 -20.23 -13.95 -16.04
C VAL A 122 -20.56 -14.82 -14.82
N PRO A 123 -19.74 -15.82 -14.48
CA PRO A 123 -20.00 -16.66 -13.33
C PRO A 123 -19.77 -15.89 -12.01
N ALA A 124 -20.55 -16.23 -10.98
CA ALA A 124 -20.43 -15.60 -9.66
C ALA A 124 -19.00 -15.76 -9.05
N THR A 125 -18.34 -16.85 -9.36
CA THR A 125 -16.95 -17.10 -8.94
C THR A 125 -15.97 -16.06 -9.51
N GLU A 126 -16.19 -15.63 -10.74
CA GLU A 126 -15.38 -14.61 -11.39
C GLU A 126 -15.66 -13.20 -10.81
N VAL A 127 -16.91 -12.90 -10.50
CA VAL A 127 -17.29 -11.68 -9.77
C VAL A 127 -16.62 -11.67 -8.41
N LEU A 128 -16.66 -12.78 -7.65
CA LEU A 128 -15.99 -12.94 -6.37
C LEU A 128 -14.46 -12.86 -6.49
N ARG A 129 -13.87 -13.34 -7.59
CA ARG A 129 -12.42 -13.22 -7.83
C ARG A 129 -11.98 -11.75 -7.83
N VAL A 130 -12.71 -10.92 -8.55
CA VAL A 130 -12.35 -9.50 -8.76
C VAL A 130 -12.67 -8.63 -7.55
N LEU A 131 -13.74 -8.92 -6.82
CA LEU A 131 -14.08 -8.22 -5.58
C LEU A 131 -12.98 -8.39 -4.53
N HIS A 132 -12.69 -7.33 -3.77
CA HIS A 132 -11.89 -7.47 -2.55
C HIS A 132 -12.73 -8.06 -1.40
N PRO A 133 -12.12 -8.58 -0.32
CA PRO A 133 -12.86 -9.10 0.83
C PRO A 133 -13.92 -8.12 1.36
N LEU A 134 -15.12 -8.63 1.65
CA LEU A 134 -16.32 -7.90 2.11
C LEU A 134 -16.95 -6.95 1.07
N ALA A 135 -16.40 -6.87 -0.14
CA ALA A 135 -17.03 -6.13 -1.23
C ALA A 135 -18.18 -6.92 -1.87
N LYS A 136 -19.09 -6.20 -2.52
CA LYS A 136 -20.35 -6.76 -3.04
C LYS A 136 -20.42 -6.74 -4.56
N GLY A 137 -21.02 -7.79 -5.13
CA GLY A 137 -21.36 -7.89 -6.53
C GLY A 137 -22.88 -8.06 -6.73
N PHE A 138 -23.41 -7.39 -7.74
CA PHE A 138 -24.84 -7.38 -8.07
C PHE A 138 -25.05 -8.04 -9.43
N LEU A 139 -25.71 -9.21 -9.44
CA LEU A 139 -25.98 -10.04 -10.62
C LEU A 139 -27.50 -10.10 -10.85
N GLY A 140 -28.09 -9.00 -11.30
CA GLY A 140 -29.56 -8.84 -11.31
C GLY A 140 -30.09 -8.84 -9.87
N ASP A 141 -31.05 -9.70 -9.59
CA ASP A 141 -31.66 -9.82 -8.24
C ASP A 141 -30.75 -10.51 -7.22
N LYS A 142 -29.64 -11.11 -7.68
CA LYS A 142 -28.70 -11.83 -6.80
C LYS A 142 -27.58 -10.90 -6.37
N THR A 143 -27.36 -10.80 -5.05
CA THR A 143 -26.18 -10.15 -4.46
C THR A 143 -25.22 -11.23 -3.96
N VAL A 144 -23.94 -11.06 -4.27
CA VAL A 144 -22.83 -11.86 -3.71
C VAL A 144 -21.91 -10.96 -2.92
N GLU A 145 -21.37 -11.47 -1.82
CA GLU A 145 -20.37 -10.78 -1.01
C GLU A 145 -19.13 -11.67 -0.92
N LYS A 146 -17.95 -11.10 -1.16
CA LYS A 146 -16.72 -11.87 -1.03
C LYS A 146 -16.42 -12.14 0.45
N PRO A 147 -16.29 -13.41 0.87
CA PRO A 147 -15.89 -13.71 2.24
C PRO A 147 -14.49 -13.19 2.52
N ARG A 148 -14.24 -12.81 3.78
CA ARG A 148 -12.88 -12.53 4.23
C ARG A 148 -12.14 -13.86 4.38
N PRO A 149 -10.98 -14.06 3.72
CA PRO A 149 -10.18 -15.26 3.89
C PRO A 149 -9.72 -15.46 5.34
N ASP A 150 -9.60 -16.72 5.76
CA ASP A 150 -8.98 -17.06 7.03
C ASP A 150 -7.47 -16.81 6.96
N GLY A 151 -6.85 -16.56 8.11
CA GLY A 151 -5.40 -16.37 8.22
C GLY A 151 -4.89 -15.00 7.78
N LEU A 152 -5.77 -14.04 7.48
CA LEU A 152 -5.41 -12.64 7.29
C LEU A 152 -5.02 -12.01 8.62
N GLU A 153 -3.96 -11.21 8.61
CA GLU A 153 -3.48 -10.50 9.78
C GLU A 153 -3.33 -9.00 9.54
N SER A 154 -3.54 -8.21 10.59
CA SER A 154 -3.36 -6.76 10.58
C SER A 154 -1.95 -6.37 10.98
N TRP A 155 -1.43 -5.28 10.43
CA TRP A 155 -0.25 -4.58 10.93
C TRP A 155 -0.71 -3.45 11.87
N ALA A 156 -1.24 -3.84 13.04
CA ALA A 156 -2.01 -2.95 13.90
C ALA A 156 -1.18 -1.83 14.56
N HIS A 157 0.09 -2.07 14.88
CA HIS A 157 1.00 -1.12 15.51
C HIS A 157 2.14 -0.72 14.54
N PRO A 158 2.90 0.36 14.82
CA PRO A 158 4.00 0.80 13.95
C PRO A 158 5.07 -0.27 13.68
N PHE A 159 5.19 -1.26 14.56
CA PHE A 159 6.10 -2.40 14.44
C PHE A 159 5.35 -3.73 14.38
N HIS A 160 4.18 -3.78 13.79
CA HIS A 160 3.26 -4.89 13.70
C HIS A 160 2.46 -5.11 14.99
N GLY A 161 3.11 -5.41 16.10
CA GLY A 161 2.53 -5.68 17.40
C GLY A 161 3.09 -4.82 18.55
N PRO A 162 2.54 -4.97 19.75
CA PRO A 162 3.00 -4.26 20.95
C PRO A 162 4.39 -4.73 21.44
N ASP A 163 4.87 -5.87 20.94
CA ASP A 163 6.20 -6.45 21.19
C ASP A 163 7.33 -5.77 20.40
N ASN A 164 6.98 -4.85 19.50
CA ASN A 164 7.86 -4.18 18.55
C ASN A 164 8.53 -5.15 17.54
N ASN A 165 8.00 -6.34 17.34
CA ASN A 165 8.54 -7.32 16.41
C ASN A 165 7.91 -7.15 15.02
N PRO A 166 8.66 -6.78 13.98
CA PRO A 166 8.12 -6.55 12.65
C PRO A 166 7.92 -7.87 11.87
N GLN A 167 7.27 -8.85 12.49
CA GLN A 167 6.94 -10.16 11.94
C GLN A 167 5.43 -10.30 11.82
N SER A 168 4.93 -10.49 10.61
CA SER A 168 3.53 -10.83 10.34
C SER A 168 3.39 -12.35 10.14
N TYR A 169 2.30 -12.88 10.64
CA TYR A 169 1.87 -14.27 10.47
C TYR A 169 0.73 -14.42 9.46
N ASP A 170 0.51 -13.39 8.63
CA ASP A 170 -0.48 -13.43 7.54
C ASP A 170 -0.21 -14.62 6.61
N GLN A 171 -1.20 -15.54 6.53
CA GLN A 171 -1.08 -16.79 5.78
C GLN A 171 -1.35 -16.62 4.30
N VAL A 172 -1.89 -15.49 3.87
CA VAL A 172 -2.32 -15.22 2.49
C VAL A 172 -1.22 -14.48 1.71
N ALA A 173 -0.49 -13.57 2.35
CA ALA A 173 0.57 -12.77 1.73
C ALA A 173 1.82 -13.61 1.41
N ARG A 174 1.70 -14.58 0.49
CA ARG A 174 2.75 -15.52 0.12
C ARG A 174 3.36 -15.23 -1.26
N TYR A 175 4.64 -15.54 -1.37
CA TYR A 175 5.37 -15.51 -2.65
C TYR A 175 4.87 -16.61 -3.62
N PRO A 176 4.86 -16.38 -4.97
CA PRO A 176 5.33 -15.18 -5.67
C PRO A 176 4.30 -14.04 -5.68
N TYR A 177 4.76 -12.83 -6.00
CA TYR A 177 3.93 -11.63 -6.01
C TYR A 177 3.83 -10.99 -7.39
N LEU A 178 2.69 -10.33 -7.63
CA LEU A 178 2.48 -9.38 -8.74
C LEU A 178 2.08 -8.01 -8.20
N THR A 179 2.37 -6.97 -8.96
CA THR A 179 1.89 -5.62 -8.68
C THR A 179 0.36 -5.61 -8.63
N GLN A 180 -0.18 -5.13 -7.51
CA GLN A 180 -1.61 -5.00 -7.29
C GLN A 180 -2.07 -3.56 -7.59
N PHE A 181 -1.28 -2.58 -7.19
CA PHE A 181 -1.50 -1.18 -7.52
C PHE A 181 -0.23 -0.34 -7.35
N LEU A 182 -0.20 0.80 -8.03
CA LEU A 182 0.69 1.92 -7.76
C LEU A 182 -0.19 3.14 -7.46
N GLY A 183 -0.07 3.71 -6.26
CA GLY A 183 -0.98 4.74 -5.78
C GLY A 183 -0.29 6.02 -5.32
N GLU A 184 -1.07 7.06 -5.17
CA GLU A 184 -0.65 8.30 -4.51
C GLU A 184 -0.66 8.15 -2.98
N PRO A 185 0.09 9.04 -2.26
CA PRO A 185 0.92 10.11 -2.78
C PRO A 185 2.24 9.60 -3.37
N MET A 186 2.76 10.30 -4.38
CA MET A 186 4.02 9.93 -5.04
C MET A 186 5.24 10.03 -4.13
N PHE A 187 5.23 10.97 -3.20
CA PHE A 187 6.29 11.25 -2.24
C PHE A 187 5.74 11.41 -0.83
N GLY A 188 6.54 11.04 0.16
CA GLY A 188 6.23 11.19 1.57
C GLY A 188 7.17 12.15 2.28
N CYS A 189 6.84 12.50 3.51
CA CYS A 189 7.62 13.36 4.39
C CYS A 189 8.11 12.59 5.62
N ILE A 190 9.16 13.07 6.28
CA ILE A 190 9.63 12.54 7.55
C ILE A 190 8.91 13.27 8.70
N SER A 191 8.58 12.60 9.76
CA SER A 191 8.62 11.18 10.04
C SER A 191 7.48 10.48 9.32
N GLU A 192 7.65 9.20 9.02
CA GLU A 192 6.57 8.38 8.50
C GLU A 192 6.22 7.26 9.47
N VAL A 193 4.94 6.95 9.60
CA VAL A 193 4.43 5.80 10.35
C VAL A 193 3.29 5.19 9.56
N THR A 194 3.31 3.88 9.43
CA THR A 194 2.26 3.10 8.77
C THR A 194 1.70 2.05 9.72
N VAL A 195 0.38 1.98 9.79
CA VAL A 195 -0.38 0.85 10.36
C VAL A 195 -1.43 0.42 9.35
N ALA A 196 -1.86 -0.85 9.41
CA ALA A 196 -2.83 -1.39 8.47
C ALA A 196 -3.78 -2.38 9.16
N SER A 197 -5.07 -2.28 8.89
CA SER A 197 -6.09 -3.19 9.41
C SER A 197 -7.38 -3.08 8.60
N GLY A 198 -8.12 -4.20 8.50
CA GLY A 198 -9.42 -4.24 7.84
C GLY A 198 -9.38 -3.80 6.37
N GLY A 199 -8.33 -4.14 5.64
CA GLY A 199 -8.14 -3.77 4.24
C GLY A 199 -7.76 -2.29 4.01
N ARG A 200 -7.35 -1.56 5.06
CA ARG A 200 -6.95 -0.15 4.98
C ARG A 200 -5.53 0.04 5.46
N VAL A 201 -4.79 0.87 4.75
CA VAL A 201 -3.44 1.31 5.13
C VAL A 201 -3.52 2.77 5.57
N PHE A 202 -3.14 3.03 6.82
CA PHE A 202 -3.08 4.37 7.39
C PHE A 202 -1.64 4.84 7.42
N LYS A 203 -1.36 5.90 6.68
CA LYS A 203 -0.01 6.45 6.54
C LYS A 203 0.05 7.89 6.98
N ALA A 204 0.81 8.13 8.03
CA ALA A 204 1.03 9.46 8.58
C ALA A 204 2.38 10.02 8.15
N PHE A 205 2.39 11.23 7.63
CA PHE A 205 3.58 11.98 7.26
C PHE A 205 3.81 13.15 8.20
N GLY A 206 5.07 13.32 8.59
CA GLY A 206 5.49 14.33 9.55
C GLY A 206 5.76 15.69 8.95
N HIS A 207 6.64 16.41 9.61
CA HIS A 207 6.83 17.85 9.50
C HIS A 207 8.05 18.26 8.67
N ILE A 208 8.75 17.32 8.02
CA ILE A 208 9.98 17.60 7.28
C ILE A 208 9.88 17.11 5.83
N ALA A 209 9.91 18.04 4.89
CA ALA A 209 10.05 17.80 3.47
C ALA A 209 11.47 18.12 2.99
N PHE A 210 12.00 17.31 2.06
CA PHE A 210 13.28 17.52 1.41
C PHE A 210 13.14 18.26 0.09
N LYS A 211 12.07 17.96 -0.63
CA LYS A 211 11.77 18.47 -1.95
C LYS A 211 10.49 19.27 -1.91
N GLU A 212 10.37 20.23 -2.82
CA GLU A 212 9.18 21.07 -2.95
C GLU A 212 7.91 20.23 -3.17
N ILE A 213 7.96 19.22 -4.03
CA ILE A 213 6.85 18.29 -4.32
C ILE A 213 6.31 17.55 -3.09
N GLN A 214 7.07 17.49 -1.98
CA GLN A 214 6.62 16.87 -0.74
C GLN A 214 5.83 17.82 0.16
N ASN A 215 5.82 19.13 -0.15
CA ASN A 215 5.16 20.13 0.70
C ASN A 215 3.66 19.90 0.87
N ASP A 216 3.01 19.33 -0.14
CA ASP A 216 1.56 19.08 -0.16
C ASP A 216 1.12 17.94 0.76
N VAL A 217 2.07 17.10 1.20
CA VAL A 217 1.80 15.97 2.09
C VAL A 217 2.36 16.17 3.50
N LEU A 218 2.94 17.35 3.80
CA LEU A 218 3.41 17.69 5.15
C LEU A 218 2.28 17.62 6.16
N ASN A 219 2.55 17.00 7.31
CA ASN A 219 1.62 16.86 8.43
C ASN A 219 0.24 16.34 7.98
N THR A 220 0.23 15.28 7.18
CA THR A 220 -1.01 14.71 6.65
C THR A 220 -1.07 13.21 6.94
N LEU A 221 -2.23 12.77 7.41
CA LEU A 221 -2.61 11.37 7.54
C LEU A 221 -3.47 10.97 6.34
N PHE A 222 -3.12 9.86 5.71
CA PHE A 222 -3.85 9.25 4.60
C PHE A 222 -4.44 7.91 5.05
N ALA A 223 -5.68 7.65 4.68
CA ALA A 223 -6.24 6.31 4.63
C ALA A 223 -6.34 5.87 3.18
N ILE A 224 -5.76 4.72 2.89
CA ILE A 224 -5.62 4.16 1.55
C ILE A 224 -6.31 2.81 1.54
N ASN A 225 -7.11 2.54 0.51
CA ASN A 225 -7.63 1.20 0.26
C ASN A 225 -6.47 0.25 -0.03
N GLY A 226 -6.25 -0.74 0.83
CA GLY A 226 -5.14 -1.69 0.73
C GLY A 226 -5.24 -2.63 -0.47
N TYR A 227 -6.42 -2.76 -1.07
CA TYR A 227 -6.63 -3.66 -2.21
C TYR A 227 -6.38 -3.00 -3.56
N ASN A 228 -6.57 -1.68 -3.67
CA ASN A 228 -6.47 -0.98 -4.95
C ASN A 228 -5.75 0.38 -4.92
N GLY A 229 -5.25 0.80 -3.76
CA GLY A 229 -4.47 2.04 -3.64
C GLY A 229 -5.27 3.35 -3.70
N THR A 230 -6.59 3.30 -3.75
CA THR A 230 -7.43 4.50 -3.74
C THR A 230 -7.32 5.22 -2.40
N ILE A 231 -7.11 6.55 -2.42
CA ILE A 231 -7.14 7.35 -1.20
C ILE A 231 -8.59 7.51 -0.75
N LEU A 232 -8.94 6.90 0.39
CA LEU A 232 -10.28 6.94 0.96
C LEU A 232 -10.57 8.31 1.60
N TRP A 233 -9.63 8.79 2.42
CA TRP A 233 -9.72 10.09 3.05
C TRP A 233 -8.34 10.62 3.46
N LYS A 234 -8.26 11.94 3.71
CA LYS A 234 -7.07 12.65 4.21
C LYS A 234 -7.46 13.45 5.44
N ARG A 235 -6.52 13.55 6.38
CA ARG A 235 -6.69 14.35 7.59
C ARG A 235 -5.42 15.13 7.91
N PRO A 236 -5.49 16.44 8.21
CA PRO A 236 -4.35 17.20 8.68
C PRO A 236 -3.92 16.72 10.06
N LEU A 237 -2.63 16.62 10.29
CA LEU A 237 -2.01 16.43 11.59
C LEU A 237 -1.57 17.78 12.16
N LYS A 238 -1.47 17.87 13.48
CA LYS A 238 -0.92 19.05 14.15
C LYS A 238 0.50 19.34 13.64
N LYS A 239 0.78 20.58 13.33
CA LYS A 239 2.12 20.98 12.83
C LYS A 239 3.20 20.64 13.84
N GLY A 240 4.24 19.99 13.39
CA GLY A 240 5.36 19.54 14.22
C GLY A 240 5.07 18.30 15.07
N PHE A 241 3.94 17.63 14.87
CA PHE A 241 3.62 16.38 15.55
C PHE A 241 4.64 15.29 15.24
N MET A 242 5.14 14.65 16.30
CA MET A 242 6.16 13.60 16.19
C MET A 242 5.52 12.22 16.13
N ILE A 243 5.06 11.83 14.96
CA ILE A 243 4.30 10.58 14.73
C ILE A 243 5.09 9.30 14.99
N HIS A 244 6.41 9.35 15.07
CA HIS A 244 7.25 8.20 15.37
C HIS A 244 7.33 7.80 16.85
N ARG A 245 6.49 8.36 17.70
CA ARG A 245 6.38 7.99 19.12
C ARG A 245 5.68 6.66 19.41
N ASN A 246 5.27 5.89 18.40
CA ASN A 246 4.40 4.72 18.54
C ASN A 246 3.03 5.08 19.15
N THR A 247 2.40 6.11 18.62
CA THR A 247 1.10 6.61 19.10
C THR A 247 -0.02 6.49 18.05
N MET A 248 0.09 5.50 17.16
CA MET A 248 -0.93 5.18 16.16
C MET A 248 -1.20 3.67 16.17
N ILE A 249 -2.47 3.28 16.32
CA ILE A 249 -2.90 1.87 16.33
C ILE A 249 -4.14 1.75 15.46
N ALA A 250 -4.22 0.71 14.62
CA ALA A 250 -5.37 0.45 13.77
C ALA A 250 -6.09 -0.84 14.15
N THR A 251 -7.42 -0.77 14.17
CA THR A 251 -8.33 -1.92 14.14
C THR A 251 -9.17 -1.86 12.85
N PRO A 252 -9.94 -2.90 12.51
CA PRO A 252 -10.80 -2.84 11.32
C PRO A 252 -11.80 -1.67 11.34
N GLU A 253 -12.25 -1.24 12.51
CA GLU A 253 -13.28 -0.20 12.65
C GLU A 253 -12.71 1.16 13.05
N THR A 254 -11.59 1.19 13.79
CA THR A 254 -11.12 2.41 14.45
C THR A 254 -9.61 2.60 14.29
N LEU A 255 -9.23 3.81 13.90
CA LEU A 255 -7.86 4.28 14.01
C LEU A 255 -7.69 5.10 15.30
N PHE A 256 -6.81 4.65 16.17
CA PHE A 256 -6.36 5.36 17.37
C PHE A 256 -5.15 6.20 17.03
N LEU A 257 -5.27 7.51 17.16
CA LEU A 257 -4.20 8.47 16.89
C LEU A 257 -4.03 9.39 18.09
N ALA A 258 -2.94 9.22 18.81
CA ALA A 258 -2.66 10.08 19.96
C ALA A 258 -1.58 11.11 19.66
N ASP A 259 -1.76 12.32 20.19
CA ASP A 259 -0.92 13.49 19.98
C ASP A 259 -0.56 14.21 21.31
N ASP A 260 -0.37 15.53 21.22
CA ASP A 260 -0.01 16.36 22.36
C ASP A 260 -1.21 16.71 23.28
N GLU A 261 -2.40 16.24 22.97
CA GLU A 261 -3.63 16.65 23.65
C GLU A 261 -4.52 15.47 24.04
N SER A 262 -4.64 14.46 23.16
CA SER A 262 -5.60 13.36 23.35
C SER A 262 -5.24 12.15 22.50
N CYS A 263 -5.87 11.02 22.79
CA CYS A 263 -6.01 9.94 21.83
C CYS A 263 -7.35 10.06 21.10
N LYS A 264 -7.27 10.29 19.79
CA LYS A 264 -8.41 10.42 18.90
C LYS A 264 -8.82 9.05 18.39
N LEU A 265 -10.09 8.70 18.56
CA LEU A 265 -10.71 7.53 17.96
C LEU A 265 -11.37 7.97 16.67
N ILE A 266 -10.84 7.53 15.56
CA ILE A 266 -11.24 7.94 14.22
C ILE A 266 -11.89 6.74 13.52
N ASP A 267 -13.07 6.94 12.96
CA ASP A 267 -13.71 5.92 12.13
C ASP A 267 -12.79 5.55 10.97
N ALA A 268 -12.40 4.29 10.90
CA ALA A 268 -11.40 3.80 9.97
C ALA A 268 -11.82 3.95 8.49
N LYS A 269 -13.14 3.88 8.22
CA LYS A 269 -13.72 3.95 6.88
C LYS A 269 -13.86 5.38 6.38
N THR A 270 -14.31 6.28 7.24
CA THR A 270 -14.71 7.64 6.85
C THR A 270 -13.75 8.74 7.28
N GLY A 271 -12.84 8.46 8.21
CA GLY A 271 -11.96 9.47 8.81
C GLY A 271 -12.66 10.42 9.78
N LYS A 272 -13.93 10.18 10.12
CA LYS A 272 -14.66 11.01 11.09
C LYS A 272 -14.14 10.76 12.50
N LEU A 273 -14.00 11.82 13.28
CA LEU A 273 -13.69 11.71 14.71
C LEU A 273 -14.94 11.15 15.42
N LEU A 274 -14.79 9.98 16.06
CA LEU A 274 -15.84 9.35 16.85
C LEU A 274 -15.87 9.93 18.26
N ARG A 275 -14.70 9.96 18.91
CA ARG A 275 -14.49 10.53 20.25
C ARG A 275 -13.00 10.72 20.54
N GLU A 276 -12.70 11.30 21.69
CA GLU A 276 -11.35 11.47 22.20
C GLU A 276 -11.22 10.92 23.63
N ILE A 277 -10.09 10.30 23.94
CA ILE A 277 -9.70 9.91 25.29
C ILE A 277 -8.73 10.99 25.80
N LYS A 278 -9.15 11.69 26.87
CA LYS A 278 -8.39 12.78 27.52
C LYS A 278 -8.30 12.50 29.01
N PRO A 279 -7.30 11.75 29.49
CA PRO A 279 -7.09 11.56 30.91
C PRO A 279 -6.84 12.90 31.60
N ASP A 280 -7.30 13.03 32.84
CA ASP A 280 -7.00 14.19 33.67
C ASP A 280 -5.47 14.42 33.76
N GLU A 281 -5.03 15.65 33.48
CA GLU A 281 -3.60 15.98 33.37
C GLU A 281 -2.85 15.78 34.70
N LYS A 282 -3.53 15.98 35.85
CA LYS A 282 -2.92 15.75 37.16
C LYS A 282 -2.72 14.25 37.42
N ILE A 283 -3.64 13.43 36.94
CA ILE A 283 -3.56 11.97 37.02
C ILE A 283 -2.49 11.46 36.06
N ALA A 284 -2.51 11.89 34.82
CA ALA A 284 -1.59 11.44 33.76
C ALA A 284 -0.18 12.04 33.86
N GLY A 285 -0.02 13.11 34.63
CA GLY A 285 1.25 13.84 34.71
C GLY A 285 1.54 14.69 33.48
N GLY A 286 0.49 15.09 32.75
CA GLY A 286 0.51 15.89 31.52
C GLY A 286 -0.51 15.40 30.50
N LYS A 287 -0.47 15.99 29.31
CA LYS A 287 -1.40 15.69 28.22
C LYS A 287 -0.75 15.05 26.98
N VAL A 288 0.57 15.02 26.92
CA VAL A 288 1.31 14.57 25.75
C VAL A 288 1.48 13.05 25.77
N TRP A 289 0.97 12.38 24.76
CA TRP A 289 1.08 10.93 24.59
C TRP A 289 2.46 10.57 24.04
N LYS A 290 3.16 9.65 24.70
CA LYS A 290 4.55 9.29 24.43
C LYS A 290 4.70 7.92 23.77
N TRP A 291 3.81 6.99 24.12
CA TRP A 291 3.79 5.62 23.64
C TRP A 291 2.40 5.02 23.86
N MET A 292 2.00 4.11 22.98
CA MET A 292 0.77 3.33 23.12
C MET A 292 0.99 1.89 22.68
N ALA A 293 0.24 0.98 23.33
CA ALA A 293 -0.02 -0.38 22.87
C ALA A 293 -1.44 -0.79 23.24
N MET A 294 -2.01 -1.75 22.54
CA MET A 294 -3.37 -2.23 22.79
C MET A 294 -3.40 -3.75 22.82
N GLU A 295 -4.12 -4.29 23.79
CA GLU A 295 -4.45 -5.70 23.88
C GLU A 295 -5.95 -5.85 24.24
N GLY A 296 -6.71 -6.48 23.36
CA GLY A 296 -8.15 -6.53 23.48
C GLY A 296 -8.77 -5.13 23.54
N ASN A 297 -9.54 -4.86 24.58
CA ASN A 297 -10.18 -3.55 24.82
C ASN A 297 -9.38 -2.64 25.76
N VAL A 298 -8.15 -2.96 26.05
CA VAL A 298 -7.30 -2.16 26.96
C VAL A 298 -6.22 -1.45 26.16
N LEU A 299 -6.20 -0.12 26.26
CA LEU A 299 -5.17 0.75 25.72
C LEU A 299 -4.17 1.08 26.83
N TYR A 300 -2.95 0.66 26.65
CA TYR A 300 -1.83 1.02 27.52
C TYR A 300 -1.11 2.24 26.94
N ALA A 301 -0.81 3.22 27.77
CA ALA A 301 -0.17 4.44 27.31
C ALA A 301 0.86 4.98 28.29
N ILE A 302 1.90 5.60 27.76
CA ILE A 302 2.77 6.51 28.51
C ILE A 302 2.36 7.93 28.16
N ILE A 303 2.01 8.71 29.19
CA ILE A 303 1.62 10.12 29.06
C ILE A 303 2.55 10.97 29.94
N GLY A 304 2.76 12.21 29.56
CA GLY A 304 3.63 13.12 30.31
C GLY A 304 3.52 14.57 29.88
N GLY A 305 4.43 15.38 30.39
CA GLY A 305 4.53 16.80 30.14
C GLY A 305 4.92 17.18 28.70
N GLU A 306 4.96 18.46 28.46
CA GLU A 306 5.32 19.03 27.16
C GLU A 306 6.75 18.67 26.76
N GLU A 307 6.95 18.52 25.47
CA GLU A 307 8.23 18.23 24.84
C GLU A 307 8.83 19.48 24.20
N VAL A 308 10.11 19.39 23.83
CA VAL A 308 10.72 20.45 23.01
C VAL A 308 9.94 20.62 21.70
N SER A 309 9.73 21.87 21.31
CA SER A 309 8.98 22.17 20.09
C SER A 309 9.72 21.70 18.83
N THR A 310 8.96 21.21 17.87
CA THR A 310 9.45 20.86 16.54
C THR A 310 9.07 21.95 15.55
N GLN A 311 9.92 22.18 14.55
CA GLN A 311 9.65 23.11 13.48
C GLN A 311 9.26 22.37 12.20
N VAL A 312 8.23 22.86 11.51
CA VAL A 312 7.88 22.39 10.18
C VAL A 312 8.91 22.89 9.18
N ARG A 313 9.52 21.98 8.44
CA ARG A 313 10.46 22.30 7.36
C ARG A 313 9.85 21.99 6.01
N ARG A 314 9.69 23.03 5.19
CA ARG A 314 9.30 22.90 3.79
C ARG A 314 10.51 22.62 2.90
N GLY A 315 10.31 21.79 1.87
CA GLY A 315 11.27 21.63 0.79
C GLY A 315 11.31 22.85 -0.12
N THR A 316 12.50 23.26 -0.50
CA THR A 316 12.72 24.47 -1.33
C THR A 316 13.43 24.17 -2.64
N GLN A 317 13.79 22.92 -2.89
CA GLN A 317 14.52 22.49 -4.07
C GLN A 317 13.70 21.50 -4.90
N ALA A 318 13.68 21.70 -6.21
CA ALA A 318 13.07 20.76 -7.14
C ALA A 318 13.81 19.40 -7.17
N GLY A 319 15.10 19.40 -6.91
CA GLY A 319 15.95 18.21 -6.84
C GLY A 319 16.06 17.61 -5.44
N TYR A 320 17.02 16.71 -5.28
CA TYR A 320 17.40 16.15 -3.99
C TYR A 320 18.15 17.20 -3.18
N GLY A 321 17.50 17.81 -2.22
CA GLY A 321 18.14 18.58 -1.17
C GLY A 321 18.79 17.63 -0.16
N GLY A 322 19.96 17.98 0.37
CA GLY A 322 20.69 17.15 1.33
C GLY A 322 19.82 16.66 2.49
N TRP A 323 20.16 15.51 3.05
CA TRP A 323 19.48 14.95 4.19
C TRP A 323 19.52 15.93 5.38
N PRO A 324 18.39 16.20 6.09
CA PRO A 324 18.34 17.20 7.15
C PRO A 324 18.99 16.67 8.46
N TRP A 325 20.26 16.35 8.37
CA TRP A 325 21.04 15.91 9.51
C TRP A 325 21.04 16.98 10.60
N GLY A 326 20.77 16.56 11.84
CA GLY A 326 20.78 17.46 12.98
C GLY A 326 19.53 18.29 13.21
N MET A 327 18.45 18.10 12.43
CA MET A 327 17.16 18.75 12.67
C MET A 327 16.38 18.17 13.85
N TRP A 328 16.78 17.02 14.34
CA TRP A 328 16.03 16.23 15.31
C TRP A 328 16.75 16.25 16.65
N ARG A 329 16.89 17.45 17.19
CA ARG A 329 17.35 17.64 18.56
C ARG A 329 16.14 17.50 19.46
N GLY A 330 15.91 16.34 20.04
CA GLY A 330 14.73 16.11 20.85
C GLY A 330 14.84 14.92 21.80
N TYR A 331 15.89 14.10 21.63
CA TYR A 331 16.16 13.00 22.55
C TYR A 331 17.41 13.34 23.36
N ASP A 332 17.23 13.70 24.62
CA ASP A 332 18.31 14.01 25.53
C ASP A 332 18.13 13.23 26.84
N TYR A 333 19.05 12.30 27.08
CA TYR A 333 19.04 11.53 28.33
C TYR A 333 19.38 12.39 29.56
N LYS A 334 19.96 13.59 29.36
CA LYS A 334 20.26 14.52 30.42
C LYS A 334 19.05 15.33 30.86
N ASP A 335 18.13 15.61 29.93
CA ASP A 335 16.84 16.27 30.19
C ASP A 335 15.66 15.45 29.63
N PRO A 336 15.40 14.26 30.21
CA PRO A 336 14.35 13.39 29.71
C PRO A 336 12.94 13.97 29.91
N ALA A 337 12.76 14.93 30.81
CA ALA A 337 11.47 15.55 31.08
C ALA A 337 10.91 16.30 29.87
N LYS A 338 11.78 16.88 29.03
CA LYS A 338 11.45 17.64 27.85
C LYS A 338 11.73 16.90 26.53
N SER A 339 12.32 15.72 26.63
CA SER A 339 12.70 14.92 25.45
C SER A 339 11.52 14.23 24.80
N PHE A 340 11.61 14.05 23.48
CA PHE A 340 10.59 13.35 22.71
C PHE A 340 10.40 11.90 23.18
N GLY A 341 9.14 11.49 23.38
CA GLY A 341 8.78 10.12 23.69
C GLY A 341 9.21 9.65 25.08
N PHE A 342 9.72 10.54 25.95
CA PHE A 342 10.04 10.20 27.33
C PHE A 342 8.87 10.50 28.26
N GLY A 343 8.48 9.52 29.07
CA GLY A 343 7.41 9.65 30.04
C GLY A 343 7.60 8.73 31.23
N ARG A 344 6.86 8.98 32.30
CA ARG A 344 6.95 8.18 33.53
C ARG A 344 5.61 7.78 34.12
N THR A 345 4.51 8.21 33.54
CA THR A 345 3.17 7.79 33.97
C THR A 345 2.60 6.82 32.95
N LEU A 346 2.31 5.60 33.40
CA LEU A 346 1.66 4.57 32.61
C LEU A 346 0.21 4.50 33.03
N LEU A 347 -0.68 4.35 32.05
CA LEU A 347 -2.11 4.16 32.22
C LEU A 347 -2.56 2.93 31.47
N ALA A 348 -3.48 2.16 32.06
CA ALA A 348 -4.36 1.26 31.31
C ALA A 348 -5.74 1.89 31.25
N ILE A 349 -6.31 1.92 30.06
CA ILE A 349 -7.56 2.63 29.75
C ILE A 349 -8.49 1.67 29.02
N ASP A 350 -9.75 1.52 29.49
CA ASP A 350 -10.77 0.82 28.73
C ASP A 350 -11.17 1.66 27.51
N VAL A 351 -10.91 1.13 26.30
CA VAL A 351 -11.18 1.88 25.07
C VAL A 351 -12.67 2.10 24.79
N ARG A 352 -13.57 1.37 25.44
CA ARG A 352 -15.03 1.50 25.25
C ARG A 352 -15.59 2.66 26.05
N THR A 353 -15.09 2.87 27.29
CA THR A 353 -15.57 3.92 28.20
C THR A 353 -14.64 5.12 28.24
N GLY A 354 -13.35 4.92 28.08
CA GLY A 354 -12.29 5.91 28.29
C GLY A 354 -11.81 5.97 29.75
N ASP A 355 -12.33 5.08 30.61
CA ASP A 355 -11.97 5.05 32.02
C ASP A 355 -10.57 4.50 32.26
N ILE A 356 -9.90 5.06 33.24
CA ILE A 356 -8.58 4.58 33.69
C ILE A 356 -8.80 3.35 34.57
N ILE A 357 -8.35 2.17 34.10
CA ILE A 357 -8.37 0.91 34.86
C ILE A 357 -7.35 0.94 35.97
N TRP A 358 -6.12 1.34 35.65
CA TRP A 358 -5.05 1.55 36.63
C TRP A 358 -4.08 2.62 36.18
N ARG A 359 -3.34 3.16 37.13
CA ARG A 359 -2.26 4.13 36.95
C ARG A 359 -1.02 3.68 37.69
N HIS A 360 0.12 3.79 37.00
CA HIS A 360 1.44 3.57 37.58
C HIS A 360 2.35 4.75 37.24
N LYS A 361 3.16 5.18 38.20
CA LYS A 361 4.13 6.27 38.03
C LYS A 361 5.51 5.80 38.39
N GLU A 362 6.42 5.84 37.42
CA GLU A 362 7.83 5.53 37.57
C GLU A 362 8.62 6.69 38.22
N GLU A 363 9.70 6.37 38.89
CA GLU A 363 10.64 7.36 39.40
C GLU A 363 11.45 8.02 38.28
N GLY A 364 11.95 7.21 37.35
CA GLY A 364 12.67 7.65 36.15
C GLY A 364 11.77 7.76 34.92
N TYR A 365 12.25 8.47 33.93
CA TYR A 365 11.57 8.55 32.63
C TYR A 365 11.92 7.33 31.78
N LEU A 366 10.90 6.66 31.26
CA LEU A 366 11.05 5.59 30.29
C LEU A 366 11.23 6.19 28.89
N ASP A 367 12.11 5.62 28.09
CA ASP A 367 12.27 5.97 26.68
C ASP A 367 11.22 5.19 25.85
N GLY A 368 10.26 5.87 25.26
CA GLY A 368 9.19 5.24 24.45
C GLY A 368 9.70 4.40 23.26
N ARG A 369 10.98 4.57 22.85
CA ARG A 369 11.63 3.70 21.86
C ARG A 369 12.10 2.36 22.46
N ALA A 370 12.11 2.27 23.77
CA ALA A 370 12.48 1.08 24.54
C ALA A 370 11.36 0.70 25.51
N VAL A 371 10.14 0.68 24.99
CA VAL A 371 8.96 0.12 25.63
C VAL A 371 8.34 -0.90 24.68
N CYS A 372 8.04 -2.09 25.18
CA CYS A 372 7.36 -3.15 24.46
C CYS A 372 6.51 -3.98 25.41
N MET A 373 5.61 -4.81 24.87
CA MET A 373 4.69 -5.60 25.68
C MET A 373 4.56 -7.01 25.13
N ALA A 374 4.65 -7.99 26.00
CA ALA A 374 4.38 -9.39 25.72
C ALA A 374 4.01 -10.11 27.01
N ASN A 375 3.25 -11.20 26.90
CA ASN A 375 2.93 -12.14 27.97
C ASN A 375 2.45 -11.48 29.28
N GLY A 376 1.48 -10.56 29.14
CA GLY A 376 0.87 -9.85 30.27
C GLY A 376 1.81 -8.88 31.00
N ARG A 377 2.91 -8.44 30.37
CA ARG A 377 3.88 -7.50 30.93
C ARG A 377 4.21 -6.38 29.96
N ILE A 378 4.36 -5.17 30.50
CA ILE A 378 4.95 -4.02 29.83
C ILE A 378 6.39 -3.90 30.31
N TYR A 379 7.33 -3.98 29.41
CA TYR A 379 8.76 -3.78 29.68
C TYR A 379 9.15 -2.37 29.29
N GLY A 380 9.84 -1.67 30.19
CA GLY A 380 10.30 -0.30 29.96
C GLY A 380 11.73 -0.10 30.42
N TYR A 381 12.48 0.69 29.65
CA TYR A 381 13.84 1.06 29.97
C TYR A 381 13.95 2.54 30.33
N SER A 382 14.40 2.83 31.55
CA SER A 382 14.83 4.17 31.97
C SER A 382 16.33 4.26 31.71
N PRO A 383 16.78 5.01 30.68
CA PRO A 383 18.19 4.99 30.27
C PRO A 383 19.18 5.25 31.39
N ASN A 384 20.15 4.36 31.52
CA ASN A 384 21.23 4.38 32.56
C ASN A 384 20.75 4.31 34.01
N LYS A 385 19.49 3.97 34.26
CA LYS A 385 18.92 3.88 35.61
C LYS A 385 18.43 2.49 35.94
N TYR A 386 17.48 1.95 35.14
CA TYR A 386 16.91 0.63 35.37
C TYR A 386 16.07 0.14 34.18
N LEU A 387 15.83 -1.15 34.19
CA LEU A 387 14.75 -1.83 33.48
C LEU A 387 13.62 -2.12 34.45
N VAL A 388 12.39 -2.14 33.95
CA VAL A 388 11.21 -2.50 34.73
C VAL A 388 10.26 -3.35 33.89
N ALA A 389 9.64 -4.36 34.55
CA ALA A 389 8.49 -5.06 34.01
C ALA A 389 7.26 -4.74 34.85
N ILE A 390 6.18 -4.33 34.22
CA ILE A 390 4.92 -3.94 34.87
C ILE A 390 3.86 -4.94 34.43
N ASP A 391 3.16 -5.51 35.40
CA ASP A 391 2.04 -6.42 35.15
C ASP A 391 0.87 -5.66 34.53
N THR A 392 0.35 -6.16 33.40
CA THR A 392 -0.69 -5.46 32.63
C THR A 392 -2.05 -5.43 33.31
N LYS A 393 -2.34 -6.39 34.21
CA LYS A 393 -3.62 -6.45 34.91
C LYS A 393 -3.68 -5.52 36.10
N SER A 394 -2.59 -5.46 36.86
CA SER A 394 -2.54 -4.72 38.14
C SER A 394 -1.84 -3.37 38.05
N GLY A 395 -1.04 -3.12 37.02
CA GLY A 395 -0.20 -1.94 36.90
C GLY A 395 0.97 -1.92 37.91
N LYS A 396 1.23 -3.01 38.63
CA LYS A 396 2.32 -3.09 39.61
C LYS A 396 3.60 -3.60 38.97
N PRO A 397 4.79 -3.12 39.41
CA PRO A 397 6.05 -3.72 39.00
C PRO A 397 6.13 -5.19 39.39
N ALA A 398 6.35 -6.06 38.39
CA ALA A 398 6.66 -7.47 38.60
C ALA A 398 8.12 -7.62 39.05
N TRP A 399 9.01 -6.84 38.45
CA TRP A 399 10.41 -6.73 38.84
C TRP A 399 11.01 -5.40 38.35
N ARG A 400 12.11 -5.00 38.98
CA ARG A 400 12.97 -3.89 38.55
C ARG A 400 14.41 -4.33 38.66
N ASN A 401 15.21 -4.04 37.63
CA ASN A 401 16.62 -4.35 37.59
C ASN A 401 17.43 -3.06 37.36
N SER A 402 18.25 -2.69 38.33
CA SER A 402 19.18 -1.55 38.30
C SER A 402 20.65 -1.98 38.41
N ASP A 403 20.94 -3.27 38.25
CA ASP A 403 22.27 -3.82 38.37
C ASP A 403 23.22 -3.17 37.37
N LYS A 404 24.40 -2.81 37.83
CA LYS A 404 25.43 -2.19 36.99
C LYS A 404 25.79 -3.05 35.79
N GLU A 405 25.92 -4.36 35.97
CA GLU A 405 26.21 -5.33 34.94
C GLU A 405 25.14 -5.29 33.81
N THR A 406 23.86 -5.28 34.18
CA THR A 406 22.74 -5.18 33.20
C THR A 406 22.81 -3.87 32.43
N LEU A 407 23.01 -2.74 33.11
CA LEU A 407 23.05 -1.43 32.46
C LEU A 407 24.28 -1.28 31.54
N GLU A 408 25.43 -1.83 31.94
CA GLU A 408 26.63 -1.87 31.10
C GLU A 408 26.46 -2.80 29.90
N ALA A 409 25.79 -3.94 30.04
CA ALA A 409 25.48 -4.86 28.95
C ALA A 409 24.57 -4.22 27.91
N ILE A 410 23.52 -3.49 28.32
CA ILE A 410 22.66 -2.70 27.40
C ILE A 410 23.51 -1.64 26.71
N GLY A 411 24.44 -1.06 27.41
CA GLY A 411 25.40 -0.08 26.91
C GLY A 411 24.77 1.26 26.52
N GLN A 412 25.64 2.21 26.28
CA GLN A 412 25.29 3.55 25.86
C GLN A 412 25.60 3.70 24.35
N THR A 413 24.74 4.41 23.64
CA THR A 413 25.11 4.88 22.33
C THR A 413 25.03 6.39 22.29
N GLY A 414 26.11 7.05 21.94
CA GLY A 414 26.19 8.50 21.84
C GLY A 414 25.18 9.11 20.86
N ARG A 415 24.58 8.31 19.98
CA ARG A 415 23.56 8.75 19.02
C ARG A 415 22.16 8.87 19.62
N ALA A 416 21.87 8.17 20.71
CA ALA A 416 20.56 8.24 21.37
C ALA A 416 20.51 9.33 22.43
N GLN A 417 21.64 9.95 22.79
CA GLN A 417 21.77 10.79 23.98
C GLN A 417 21.65 12.29 23.73
N GLY A 418 21.85 12.78 22.55
CA GLY A 418 21.88 14.23 22.37
C GLY A 418 21.43 14.72 21.01
N TYR A 419 21.34 13.86 20.04
CA TYR A 419 20.83 14.24 18.75
C TYR A 419 20.58 13.05 17.81
N ILE A 420 19.58 13.18 16.96
CA ILE A 420 19.11 12.10 16.12
C ILE A 420 19.63 12.31 14.70
N ARG A 421 20.30 11.29 14.19
CA ARG A 421 20.57 11.16 12.77
C ARG A 421 19.62 10.13 12.18
N GLY A 422 18.63 10.59 11.37
CA GLY A 422 17.80 9.70 10.59
C GLY A 422 17.04 8.66 11.43
N PHE A 423 17.52 7.41 11.47
CA PHE A 423 16.79 6.25 12.03
C PHE A 423 16.91 6.07 13.53
N SER A 424 17.46 7.02 14.25
CA SER A 424 17.58 6.94 15.72
C SER A 424 16.24 7.08 16.45
N THR A 425 15.16 7.35 15.71
CA THR A 425 13.79 7.41 16.23
C THR A 425 13.11 6.06 16.33
N THR A 426 13.64 5.01 15.71
CA THR A 426 13.03 3.69 15.71
C THR A 426 13.14 3.01 17.08
N ALA A 427 12.18 2.15 17.41
CA ALA A 427 12.26 1.31 18.59
C ALA A 427 13.52 0.44 18.54
N TYR A 428 14.20 0.38 19.68
CA TYR A 428 15.43 -0.39 19.85
C TYR A 428 15.33 -1.49 20.91
N MET A 429 14.17 -1.67 21.51
CA MET A 429 13.83 -2.80 22.38
C MET A 429 12.65 -3.56 21.79
N LYS A 430 12.78 -4.87 21.75
CA LYS A 430 11.73 -5.83 21.36
C LYS A 430 11.63 -6.89 22.45
N CYS A 431 10.51 -7.58 22.52
CA CYS A 431 10.36 -8.68 23.47
C CYS A 431 9.64 -9.89 22.83
N ASN A 432 9.81 -11.02 23.47
CA ASN A 432 8.96 -12.19 23.37
C ASN A 432 8.71 -12.72 24.80
N ASP A 433 8.18 -13.93 24.92
CA ASP A 433 7.85 -14.52 26.22
C ASP A 433 9.06 -14.78 27.12
N LYS A 434 10.25 -14.96 26.54
CA LYS A 434 11.47 -15.35 27.26
C LYS A 434 12.50 -14.23 27.39
N PHE A 435 12.58 -13.34 26.40
CA PHE A 435 13.70 -12.43 26.25
C PHE A 435 13.31 -11.00 25.89
N LEU A 436 14.18 -10.08 26.29
CA LEU A 436 14.22 -8.69 25.85
C LEU A 436 15.45 -8.48 24.97
N PHE A 437 15.23 -7.90 23.77
CA PHE A 437 16.28 -7.72 22.76
C PHE A 437 16.56 -6.24 22.55
N PHE A 438 17.79 -5.82 22.84
CA PHE A 438 18.26 -4.46 22.59
C PHE A 438 19.14 -4.44 21.35
N ALA A 439 18.65 -3.84 20.27
CA ALA A 439 19.37 -3.69 19.02
C ALA A 439 18.83 -2.51 18.20
N GLY A 440 19.50 -2.16 17.12
CA GLY A 440 19.03 -1.13 16.19
C GLY A 440 20.07 -0.05 15.92
N PRO A 441 19.70 1.04 15.22
CA PRO A 441 20.64 2.10 14.82
C PRO A 441 21.32 2.82 16.00
N GLN A 442 20.71 2.75 17.18
CA GLN A 442 21.19 3.39 18.40
C GLN A 442 22.16 2.51 19.18
N ARG A 443 22.31 1.25 18.80
CA ARG A 443 23.08 0.26 19.57
C ARG A 443 24.32 -0.24 18.81
N ASN A 444 25.38 -0.47 19.55
CA ASN A 444 26.63 -0.96 18.99
C ASN A 444 26.66 -2.49 18.89
N ARG A 445 25.78 -3.17 19.62
CA ARG A 445 25.65 -4.63 19.63
C ARG A 445 24.20 -5.05 19.86
N LEU A 446 23.90 -6.30 19.60
CA LEU A 446 22.70 -6.97 20.07
C LEU A 446 22.97 -7.44 21.51
N THR A 447 22.12 -7.01 22.44
CA THR A 447 22.12 -7.48 23.84
C THR A 447 20.79 -8.11 24.15
N VAL A 448 20.81 -9.31 24.70
CA VAL A 448 19.62 -10.08 25.05
C VAL A 448 19.59 -10.30 26.56
N LEU A 449 18.44 -10.00 27.16
CA LEU A 449 18.21 -10.10 28.60
C LEU A 449 17.02 -11.05 28.82
N SER A 450 16.99 -11.69 29.99
CA SER A 450 15.86 -12.48 30.43
C SER A 450 14.62 -11.60 30.66
N ALA A 451 13.46 -12.00 30.15
CA ALA A 451 12.18 -11.30 30.41
C ALA A 451 11.66 -11.54 31.84
N SER A 452 12.17 -12.57 32.55
CA SER A 452 11.71 -12.92 33.89
C SER A 452 12.27 -12.01 34.97
N ASP A 453 13.52 -11.48 34.83
CA ASP A 453 14.20 -10.70 35.82
C ASP A 453 15.09 -9.57 35.26
N GLY A 454 15.19 -9.42 33.96
CA GLY A 454 15.98 -8.39 33.29
C GLY A 454 17.48 -8.60 33.30
N LYS A 455 17.99 -9.78 33.68
CA LYS A 455 19.43 -10.06 33.73
C LYS A 455 19.99 -10.38 32.33
N PRO A 456 21.28 -10.10 32.06
CA PRO A 456 21.93 -10.46 30.83
C PRO A 456 21.88 -11.99 30.57
N ALA A 457 21.44 -12.36 29.38
CA ALA A 457 21.45 -13.75 28.91
C ALA A 457 22.63 -13.98 27.97
N TRP A 458 22.72 -13.20 26.91
CA TRP A 458 23.82 -13.26 25.93
C TRP A 458 23.91 -11.96 25.14
N SER A 459 25.00 -11.79 24.40
CA SER A 459 25.18 -10.68 23.48
C SER A 459 25.86 -11.14 22.19
N PHE A 460 25.64 -10.42 21.10
CA PHE A 460 26.15 -10.79 19.79
C PHE A 460 26.71 -9.58 19.05
N GLY A 461 27.91 -9.76 18.51
CA GLY A 461 28.55 -8.94 17.49
C GLY A 461 28.66 -7.45 17.79
N ASP A 462 29.39 -6.77 16.93
CA ASP A 462 29.47 -5.31 16.91
C ASP A 462 28.66 -4.80 15.73
N GLY A 463 27.59 -4.08 16.03
CA GLY A 463 26.84 -3.53 14.92
C GLY A 463 25.40 -3.18 15.22
N ASN A 464 24.88 -2.48 14.26
CA ASN A 464 23.52 -1.99 14.21
C ASN A 464 22.66 -3.05 13.51
N TYR A 465 22.05 -3.93 14.27
CA TYR A 465 21.18 -4.96 13.76
C TYR A 465 19.72 -4.54 13.77
N GLN A 466 19.00 -4.81 12.68
CA GLN A 466 17.54 -4.82 12.64
C GLN A 466 17.06 -6.24 12.87
N LEU A 467 16.22 -6.43 13.88
CA LEU A 467 15.80 -7.78 14.29
C LEU A 467 14.41 -8.13 13.76
N ILE A 468 14.29 -9.39 13.37
CA ILE A 468 13.01 -10.09 13.21
C ILE A 468 13.08 -11.29 14.14
N LEU A 469 12.12 -11.40 15.06
CA LEU A 469 11.97 -12.54 15.96
C LEU A 469 10.97 -13.49 15.32
N ARG A 470 11.41 -14.69 14.97
CA ARG A 470 10.56 -15.73 14.38
C ARG A 470 10.55 -16.95 15.31
N ASP A 471 9.60 -17.84 15.11
CA ASP A 471 9.46 -19.05 15.97
C ASP A 471 10.74 -19.91 15.98
N ASP A 472 11.49 -19.90 14.88
CA ASP A 472 12.66 -20.76 14.68
C ASP A 472 13.99 -20.10 15.08
N ALA A 473 14.09 -18.79 15.15
CA ALA A 473 15.35 -18.10 15.44
C ALA A 473 15.20 -16.57 15.50
N VAL A 474 16.25 -15.91 15.99
CA VAL A 474 16.46 -14.46 15.88
C VAL A 474 17.20 -14.15 14.56
N TYR A 475 16.57 -13.38 13.69
CA TYR A 475 17.23 -12.91 12.46
C TYR A 475 17.75 -11.50 12.67
N ALA A 476 19.07 -11.37 12.71
CA ALA A 476 19.78 -10.10 12.94
C ALA A 476 20.33 -9.55 11.63
N PHE A 477 19.61 -8.60 11.02
CA PHE A 477 19.99 -7.99 9.74
C PHE A 477 21.04 -6.90 9.94
N GLY A 478 22.28 -7.17 9.59
CA GLY A 478 23.40 -6.24 9.70
C GLY A 478 23.41 -5.15 8.63
N LYS A 479 24.19 -4.10 8.86
CA LYS A 479 24.34 -2.97 7.94
C LYS A 479 25.09 -3.36 6.64
N GLN A 480 25.06 -2.49 5.65
CA GLN A 480 25.84 -2.63 4.40
C GLN A 480 27.33 -2.80 4.66
N GLY A 481 27.92 -3.79 4.01
CA GLY A 481 29.32 -4.20 4.22
C GLY A 481 29.53 -5.14 5.39
N GLY A 482 28.52 -5.35 6.23
CA GLY A 482 28.48 -6.38 7.27
C GLY A 482 27.69 -7.60 6.81
N LYS A 483 27.46 -8.51 7.75
CA LYS A 483 26.69 -9.75 7.54
C LYS A 483 25.38 -9.70 8.30
N SER A 484 24.37 -10.41 7.83
CA SER A 484 23.13 -10.74 8.54
C SER A 484 23.24 -12.17 9.07
N HIS A 485 22.61 -12.47 10.19
CA HIS A 485 22.75 -13.75 10.85
C HIS A 485 21.40 -14.31 11.29
N LYS A 486 21.27 -15.62 11.19
CA LYS A 486 20.27 -16.41 11.91
C LYS A 486 20.93 -16.87 13.20
N LEU A 487 20.34 -16.55 14.34
CA LEU A 487 20.89 -16.81 15.68
C LEU A 487 19.93 -17.70 16.47
N GLU A 488 20.48 -18.62 17.23
CA GLU A 488 19.74 -19.40 18.21
C GLU A 488 19.24 -18.51 19.35
N TYR A 489 18.01 -18.74 19.82
CA TYR A 489 17.38 -17.89 20.82
C TYR A 489 18.07 -17.87 22.17
N ASP A 490 18.48 -19.04 22.67
CA ASP A 490 18.96 -19.20 24.05
C ASP A 490 20.44 -18.81 24.22
N THR A 491 21.23 -18.89 23.13
CA THR A 491 22.70 -18.73 23.22
C THR A 491 23.25 -17.63 22.31
N GLY A 492 22.50 -17.18 21.32
CA GLY A 492 23.00 -16.28 20.26
C GLY A 492 23.98 -16.95 19.28
N LYS A 493 24.10 -18.29 19.30
CA LYS A 493 24.95 -19.05 18.36
C LYS A 493 24.51 -18.81 16.92
N VAL A 494 25.47 -18.58 16.02
CA VAL A 494 25.19 -18.40 14.60
C VAL A 494 24.80 -19.74 13.97
N LEU A 495 23.56 -19.79 13.45
CA LEU A 495 23.01 -20.92 12.71
C LEU A 495 23.21 -20.77 11.19
N ALA A 496 23.10 -19.52 10.69
CA ALA A 496 23.34 -19.22 9.28
C ALA A 496 23.81 -17.76 9.11
N THR A 497 24.43 -17.48 7.97
CA THR A 497 24.95 -16.14 7.64
C THR A 497 24.51 -15.75 6.23
N TYR A 498 24.04 -14.50 6.09
CA TYR A 498 23.57 -13.93 4.83
C TYR A 498 24.27 -12.59 4.55
N ALA A 499 24.08 -12.06 3.35
CA ALA A 499 24.55 -10.73 3.01
C ALA A 499 23.88 -9.66 3.88
N GLY A 500 24.62 -8.59 4.20
CA GLY A 500 24.10 -7.45 4.95
C GLY A 500 23.09 -6.64 4.13
N ARG A 501 22.07 -6.13 4.81
CA ARG A 501 21.13 -5.18 4.20
C ARG A 501 21.80 -3.84 3.91
N ARG A 502 21.28 -3.08 2.97
CA ARG A 502 21.62 -1.67 2.85
C ARG A 502 20.95 -0.87 3.98
N ALA A 503 21.71 0.06 4.59
CA ALA A 503 21.23 0.90 5.69
C ALA A 503 19.93 1.64 5.34
N CYS A 504 19.27 2.16 6.34
CA CYS A 504 18.10 3.03 6.31
C CYS A 504 16.72 2.36 6.33
N THR A 505 16.61 1.06 6.27
CA THR A 505 15.31 0.41 6.19
C THR A 505 15.19 -0.66 7.24
N ARG A 506 14.05 -0.72 7.92
CA ARG A 506 13.68 -1.81 8.80
C ARG A 506 13.57 -3.10 7.98
N ALA A 507 14.09 -4.20 8.51
CA ALA A 507 13.75 -5.52 8.03
C ALA A 507 12.39 -5.93 8.58
N THR A 508 11.58 -6.61 7.78
CA THR A 508 10.24 -7.09 8.13
C THR A 508 10.04 -8.52 7.65
N GLY A 509 9.20 -9.29 8.33
CA GLY A 509 9.00 -10.70 8.05
C GLY A 509 7.54 -11.05 7.77
N SER A 510 7.32 -12.03 6.88
CA SER A 510 6.09 -12.78 6.69
C SER A 510 6.30 -14.25 7.02
N VAL A 511 5.30 -15.08 6.84
CA VAL A 511 5.39 -16.53 7.15
C VAL A 511 6.46 -17.26 6.32
N ASP A 512 6.72 -16.84 5.09
CA ASP A 512 7.65 -17.51 4.16
C ASP A 512 8.82 -16.63 3.71
N SER A 513 8.88 -15.37 4.15
CA SER A 513 9.80 -14.40 3.61
C SER A 513 10.26 -13.36 4.62
N MET A 514 11.45 -12.85 4.44
CA MET A 514 11.92 -11.64 5.11
C MET A 514 12.35 -10.62 4.07
N PHE A 515 12.00 -9.36 4.31
CA PHE A 515 12.20 -8.26 3.36
C PHE A 515 13.17 -7.24 3.92
N CYS A 516 14.08 -6.78 3.09
CA CYS A 516 14.93 -5.65 3.42
C CYS A 516 15.43 -4.92 2.18
N ARG A 517 16.07 -3.77 2.41
CA ARG A 517 16.68 -3.00 1.35
C ARG A 517 18.02 -3.58 0.93
N ALA A 518 18.23 -3.73 -0.39
CA ALA A 518 19.51 -4.03 -1.00
C ALA A 518 19.94 -2.95 -2.00
N ARG A 519 21.00 -3.18 -2.76
CA ARG A 519 21.48 -2.24 -3.80
C ARG A 519 20.46 -2.01 -4.92
N GLY A 520 19.74 -3.05 -5.33
CA GLY A 520 18.81 -3.01 -6.47
C GLY A 520 17.37 -2.61 -6.10
N GLY A 521 17.05 -2.44 -4.82
CA GLY A 521 15.67 -2.17 -4.39
C GLY A 521 15.30 -2.99 -3.15
N THR A 522 14.16 -3.68 -3.19
CA THR A 522 13.70 -4.62 -2.16
C THR A 522 14.14 -6.03 -2.49
N ILE A 523 14.73 -6.72 -1.51
CA ILE A 523 14.97 -8.16 -1.60
C ILE A 523 14.07 -8.93 -0.66
N ARG A 524 13.77 -10.14 -1.05
CA ARG A 524 13.18 -11.21 -0.28
C ARG A 524 14.27 -12.22 0.08
N LEU A 525 14.36 -12.60 1.33
CA LEU A 525 15.06 -13.77 1.81
C LEU A 525 14.03 -14.84 2.12
N ALA A 526 14.03 -15.94 1.37
CA ALA A 526 13.14 -17.08 1.60
C ALA A 526 13.50 -17.77 2.92
N THR A 527 12.51 -18.07 3.75
CA THR A 527 12.75 -18.62 5.10
C THR A 527 13.13 -20.08 5.08
N ASP A 528 12.67 -20.83 4.08
CA ASP A 528 12.90 -22.27 3.87
C ASP A 528 14.29 -22.56 3.29
N SER A 529 14.66 -21.86 2.23
CA SER A 529 15.86 -22.11 1.44
C SER A 529 17.03 -21.16 1.69
N GLY A 530 16.76 -20.01 2.33
CA GLY A 530 17.74 -18.94 2.46
C GLY A 530 18.05 -18.21 1.14
N LYS A 531 17.30 -18.49 0.06
CA LYS A 531 17.48 -17.86 -1.25
C LYS A 531 17.14 -16.38 -1.18
N ILE A 532 17.99 -15.55 -1.80
CA ILE A 532 17.78 -14.12 -1.88
C ILE A 532 17.35 -13.75 -3.30
N GLU A 533 16.22 -13.04 -3.39
CA GLU A 533 15.62 -12.62 -4.66
C GLU A 533 15.28 -11.13 -4.63
N HIS A 534 15.42 -10.45 -5.76
CA HIS A 534 14.90 -9.11 -5.93
C HIS A 534 13.41 -9.17 -6.30
N ILE A 535 12.56 -8.51 -5.51
CA ILE A 535 11.10 -8.52 -5.73
C ILE A 535 10.55 -7.16 -6.19
N ALA A 536 11.33 -6.11 -6.10
CA ALA A 536 10.92 -4.80 -6.58
C ALA A 536 12.13 -3.91 -6.85
N PRO A 537 12.09 -3.06 -7.89
CA PRO A 537 13.13 -2.09 -8.18
C PRO A 537 13.11 -0.94 -7.17
N MET A 538 11.96 -0.68 -6.52
CA MET A 538 11.86 0.31 -5.47
C MET A 538 12.28 -0.27 -4.13
N ARG A 539 13.06 0.48 -3.38
CA ARG A 539 13.42 0.12 -2.00
C ARG A 539 12.25 0.30 -1.05
N PRO A 540 12.18 -0.43 0.06
CA PRO A 540 11.21 -0.16 1.11
C PRO A 540 11.44 1.22 1.75
N ALA A 541 10.40 1.75 2.36
CA ALA A 541 10.44 3.01 3.09
C ALA A 541 11.52 3.00 4.21
N CYS A 542 12.05 4.18 4.56
CA CYS A 542 13.19 4.26 5.45
C CYS A 542 12.90 3.76 6.86
N HIS A 543 11.74 4.05 7.40
CA HIS A 543 11.37 3.73 8.77
C HIS A 543 10.46 2.49 8.86
N ASP A 544 9.52 2.36 7.95
CA ASP A 544 8.48 1.33 8.01
C ASP A 544 8.94 -0.04 7.48
N GLY A 545 9.80 -0.06 6.45
CA GLY A 545 10.10 -1.30 5.75
C GLY A 545 8.98 -1.69 4.78
N VAL A 546 8.76 -2.99 4.61
CA VAL A 546 7.60 -3.58 3.93
C VAL A 546 6.57 -3.90 4.99
N ILE A 547 5.35 -3.40 4.83
CA ILE A 547 4.22 -3.72 5.69
C ILE A 547 3.50 -4.93 5.11
N ILE A 548 3.24 -5.94 5.92
CA ILE A 548 2.53 -7.16 5.51
C ILE A 548 1.20 -7.20 6.23
N SER A 549 0.10 -7.10 5.51
CA SER A 549 -1.23 -7.08 6.11
C SER A 549 -2.32 -7.44 5.11
N GLU A 550 -3.37 -8.13 5.58
CA GLU A 550 -4.59 -8.45 4.83
C GLU A 550 -4.31 -9.14 3.47
N GLY A 551 -3.27 -9.99 3.42
CA GLY A 551 -2.88 -10.76 2.25
C GLY A 551 -1.96 -10.04 1.26
N PHE A 552 -1.49 -8.84 1.59
CA PHE A 552 -0.70 -8.00 0.68
C PHE A 552 0.59 -7.47 1.32
N LEU A 553 1.51 -7.04 0.46
CA LEU A 553 2.70 -6.30 0.83
C LEU A 553 2.54 -4.84 0.44
N TYR A 554 2.88 -3.91 1.35
CA TYR A 554 2.81 -2.47 1.10
C TYR A 554 4.13 -1.78 1.42
N TRP A 555 4.53 -0.81 0.62
CA TRP A 555 5.60 0.14 0.94
C TRP A 555 5.55 1.41 0.10
N GLY A 556 6.41 2.37 0.43
CA GLY A 556 6.39 3.70 -0.15
C GLY A 556 5.42 4.62 0.59
N PRO A 557 5.22 5.82 0.12
CA PRO A 557 5.95 6.47 -0.97
C PRO A 557 7.38 6.88 -0.56
N TRP A 558 8.10 7.42 -1.53
CA TRP A 558 9.47 7.87 -1.33
C TRP A 558 9.58 9.09 -0.45
N ILE A 559 10.59 9.08 0.43
CA ILE A 559 10.99 10.25 1.21
C ILE A 559 12.21 10.92 0.57
N CYS A 560 13.17 10.15 0.10
CA CYS A 560 14.42 10.65 -0.49
C CYS A 560 14.66 10.06 -1.88
N ALA A 561 15.45 10.74 -2.71
CA ALA A 561 15.74 10.32 -4.08
C ALA A 561 16.78 9.18 -4.22
N CYS A 562 16.97 8.37 -3.17
CA CYS A 562 17.91 7.25 -3.22
C CYS A 562 17.37 6.11 -4.10
N LYS A 563 17.78 6.00 -5.35
CA LYS A 563 17.37 4.96 -6.31
C LYS A 563 15.88 4.95 -6.59
N LEU A 564 15.45 5.90 -7.37
CA LEU A 564 14.10 6.06 -7.86
C LEU A 564 13.92 5.21 -9.13
N SER A 565 13.15 4.13 -9.02
CA SER A 565 12.73 3.32 -10.17
C SER A 565 11.21 3.38 -10.35
N LEU A 566 10.48 3.39 -9.24
CA LEU A 566 9.04 3.63 -9.18
C LEU A 566 8.74 4.66 -8.09
N PHE A 567 7.62 5.34 -8.20
CA PHE A 567 7.13 6.34 -7.24
C PHE A 567 5.87 5.85 -6.56
N GLY A 568 5.45 6.55 -5.53
CA GLY A 568 4.16 6.34 -4.89
C GLY A 568 4.12 5.23 -3.86
N HIS A 569 2.91 4.92 -3.47
CA HIS A 569 2.57 3.82 -2.58
C HIS A 569 2.33 2.56 -3.41
N ILE A 570 2.98 1.48 -3.07
CA ILE A 570 2.93 0.22 -3.82
C ILE A 570 2.22 -0.84 -3.00
N GLY A 571 1.32 -1.59 -3.65
CA GLY A 571 0.78 -2.85 -3.18
C GLY A 571 1.21 -4.00 -4.07
N LEU A 572 1.70 -5.09 -3.48
CA LEU A 572 1.87 -6.38 -4.16
C LEU A 572 0.93 -7.40 -3.55
N GLY A 573 0.26 -8.15 -4.41
CA GLY A 573 -0.54 -9.31 -4.01
C GLY A 573 0.08 -10.64 -4.44
N PRO A 574 -0.35 -11.77 -3.87
CA PRO A 574 0.02 -13.09 -4.37
C PRO A 574 -0.30 -13.23 -5.85
N ALA A 575 0.63 -13.82 -6.60
CA ALA A 575 0.47 -14.02 -8.04
C ALA A 575 -0.58 -15.08 -8.40
N GLY A 576 -0.99 -15.92 -7.43
CA GLY A 576 -1.87 -17.06 -7.68
C GLY A 576 -1.24 -18.03 -8.67
N ASP A 577 -2.02 -18.44 -9.66
CA ASP A 577 -1.59 -19.41 -10.69
C ASP A 577 -0.87 -18.75 -11.88
N PHE A 578 -0.41 -17.49 -11.74
CA PHE A 578 0.29 -16.81 -12.83
C PHE A 578 1.61 -17.50 -13.16
N ASP A 579 1.77 -17.91 -14.41
CA ASP A 579 3.00 -18.54 -14.90
C ASP A 579 3.99 -17.48 -15.42
N PHE A 580 5.02 -17.19 -14.63
CA PHE A 580 6.10 -16.26 -15.00
C PHE A 580 6.98 -16.77 -16.17
N GLN A 581 6.85 -18.02 -16.56
CA GLN A 581 7.61 -18.65 -17.66
C GLN A 581 6.75 -18.88 -18.89
N ALA A 582 5.49 -18.46 -18.88
CA ALA A 582 4.59 -18.61 -20.01
C ALA A 582 5.19 -18.02 -21.28
N LYS A 583 5.23 -18.82 -22.34
CA LYS A 583 5.69 -18.38 -23.66
C LYS A 583 4.60 -17.60 -24.38
N ALA A 584 5.03 -16.79 -25.33
CA ALA A 584 4.10 -16.09 -26.23
C ALA A 584 3.27 -17.13 -27.01
N ASP A 585 1.96 -16.87 -27.08
CA ASP A 585 1.00 -17.62 -27.87
C ASP A 585 0.30 -16.67 -28.84
N GLU A 586 0.82 -16.62 -30.09
CA GLU A 586 0.31 -15.75 -31.14
C GLU A 586 -1.20 -15.96 -31.39
N ALA A 587 -1.67 -17.20 -31.33
CA ALA A 587 -3.09 -17.50 -31.61
C ALA A 587 -4.03 -16.85 -30.59
N SER A 588 -3.64 -16.78 -29.31
CA SER A 588 -4.42 -16.12 -28.26
C SER A 588 -4.14 -14.62 -28.15
N GLN A 589 -3.01 -14.14 -28.69
CA GLN A 589 -2.56 -12.75 -28.53
C GLN A 589 -2.95 -11.86 -29.72
N LEU A 590 -2.99 -12.39 -30.93
CA LEU A 590 -3.31 -11.66 -32.15
C LEU A 590 -4.81 -11.72 -32.47
N THR A 591 -5.42 -10.57 -32.65
CA THR A 591 -6.82 -10.42 -33.09
C THR A 591 -6.85 -9.62 -34.37
N GLN A 592 -7.44 -10.17 -35.42
CA GLN A 592 -7.67 -9.44 -36.68
C GLN A 592 -8.83 -8.45 -36.52
N GLY A 593 -8.69 -7.28 -37.13
CA GLY A 593 -9.72 -6.23 -37.16
C GLY A 593 -10.73 -6.42 -38.31
N SER A 594 -11.53 -5.39 -38.51
CA SER A 594 -12.50 -5.34 -39.63
C SER A 594 -11.88 -4.93 -40.98
N GLY A 595 -10.67 -4.35 -40.94
CA GLY A 595 -9.91 -4.00 -42.15
C GLY A 595 -9.06 -5.16 -42.63
N ASP A 596 -8.92 -5.34 -43.95
CA ASP A 596 -7.97 -6.29 -44.51
C ASP A 596 -6.55 -5.70 -44.47
N PRO A 597 -5.62 -6.29 -43.70
CA PRO A 597 -4.28 -5.76 -43.60
C PRO A 597 -3.47 -5.85 -44.90
N SER A 598 -3.87 -6.66 -45.87
CA SER A 598 -3.19 -6.80 -47.15
C SER A 598 -3.62 -5.74 -48.20
N THR A 599 -4.78 -5.12 -47.99
CA THR A 599 -5.41 -4.20 -48.98
C THR A 599 -5.81 -2.86 -48.35
N VAL A 600 -4.81 -2.16 -47.74
CA VAL A 600 -5.05 -0.84 -47.13
C VAL A 600 -5.22 0.24 -48.20
N LYS A 601 -6.11 1.18 -47.98
CA LYS A 601 -6.26 2.36 -48.84
C LYS A 601 -5.04 3.27 -48.72
N PRO A 602 -4.44 3.72 -49.83
CA PRO A 602 -3.40 4.71 -49.80
C PRO A 602 -3.88 5.99 -49.11
N LEU A 603 -3.01 6.62 -48.33
CA LEU A 603 -3.32 7.84 -47.57
C LEU A 603 -3.67 9.02 -48.50
N GLY A 604 -3.05 9.12 -49.67
CA GLY A 604 -3.31 10.14 -50.66
C GLY A 604 -3.35 11.59 -50.15
N ASP A 605 -3.33 12.58 -51.02
CA ASP A 605 -3.32 14.02 -50.66
C ASP A 605 -4.64 14.49 -49.99
N ALA A 606 -5.73 13.77 -50.22
CA ALA A 606 -7.00 14.06 -49.57
C ALA A 606 -7.12 13.50 -48.16
N GLY A 607 -6.19 12.65 -47.73
CA GLY A 607 -6.23 11.99 -46.41
C GLY A 607 -5.81 12.88 -45.22
N PRO A 608 -5.83 12.33 -44.00
CA PRO A 608 -5.36 12.98 -42.80
C PRO A 608 -3.87 13.34 -42.89
N THR A 609 -3.49 14.48 -42.31
CA THR A 609 -2.09 14.96 -42.30
C THR A 609 -1.40 14.79 -40.95
N GLN A 610 -2.18 14.56 -39.89
CA GLN A 610 -1.69 14.35 -38.53
C GLN A 610 -2.45 13.23 -37.83
N PHE A 611 -1.73 12.52 -36.96
CA PHE A 611 -2.31 11.50 -36.08
C PHE A 611 -1.95 11.80 -34.64
N GLN A 612 -2.96 11.84 -33.78
CA GLN A 612 -2.81 12.13 -32.36
C GLN A 612 -3.48 11.03 -31.52
N ALA A 613 -2.93 10.75 -30.36
CA ALA A 613 -3.54 9.89 -29.36
C ALA A 613 -3.21 10.45 -27.96
N GLY A 614 -4.00 10.11 -26.95
CA GLY A 614 -3.83 10.70 -25.62
C GLY A 614 -4.36 9.84 -24.49
N GLN A 615 -4.49 10.46 -23.32
CA GLN A 615 -4.91 9.81 -22.09
C GLN A 615 -6.32 9.22 -22.15
N ASP A 616 -7.16 9.72 -23.04
CA ASP A 616 -8.50 9.20 -23.30
C ASP A 616 -8.52 7.90 -24.15
N GLY A 617 -7.34 7.44 -24.59
CA GLY A 617 -7.24 6.23 -25.44
C GLY A 617 -7.82 6.40 -26.83
N VAL A 618 -8.10 7.64 -27.27
CA VAL A 618 -8.67 7.91 -28.58
C VAL A 618 -7.56 8.28 -29.57
N VAL A 619 -7.45 7.51 -30.64
CA VAL A 619 -6.60 7.82 -31.79
C VAL A 619 -7.40 8.68 -32.76
N ARG A 620 -6.88 9.85 -33.10
CA ARG A 620 -7.53 10.84 -33.99
C ARG A 620 -6.67 11.09 -35.20
N ALA A 621 -7.30 11.05 -36.36
CA ALA A 621 -6.71 11.50 -37.61
C ALA A 621 -7.27 12.88 -37.97
N ILE A 622 -6.36 13.81 -38.25
CA ILE A 622 -6.67 15.23 -38.39
C ILE A 622 -6.21 15.74 -39.74
N LYS A 623 -7.06 16.56 -40.41
CA LYS A 623 -6.72 17.34 -41.59
C LYS A 623 -7.08 18.80 -41.35
N GLY A 624 -6.06 19.68 -41.30
CA GLY A 624 -6.26 21.03 -40.80
C GLY A 624 -6.80 21.00 -39.37
N ASP A 625 -7.93 21.63 -39.12
CA ASP A 625 -8.59 21.68 -37.82
C ASP A 625 -9.69 20.62 -37.66
N GLN A 626 -9.90 19.76 -38.67
CA GLN A 626 -10.99 18.80 -38.68
C GLN A 626 -10.51 17.39 -38.31
N ILE A 627 -11.25 16.72 -37.44
CA ILE A 627 -11.07 15.31 -37.16
C ILE A 627 -11.75 14.52 -38.27
N VAL A 628 -10.95 13.78 -39.05
CA VAL A 628 -11.43 12.97 -40.18
C VAL A 628 -12.01 11.65 -39.66
N TRP A 629 -11.32 11.01 -38.73
CA TRP A 629 -11.79 9.80 -38.07
C TRP A 629 -11.26 9.66 -36.65
N LYS A 630 -11.93 8.84 -35.86
CA LYS A 630 -11.54 8.44 -34.49
C LYS A 630 -11.54 6.92 -34.39
N ALA A 631 -10.58 6.38 -33.64
CA ALA A 631 -10.55 4.98 -33.21
C ALA A 631 -10.22 4.90 -31.72
N TYR A 632 -10.68 3.86 -31.05
CA TYR A 632 -10.54 3.71 -29.61
C TYR A 632 -9.61 2.55 -29.28
N THR A 633 -8.74 2.74 -28.30
CA THR A 633 -8.00 1.68 -27.63
C THR A 633 -8.65 1.37 -26.29
N GLY A 634 -8.25 0.27 -25.63
CA GLY A 634 -8.79 -0.11 -24.32
C GLY A 634 -8.16 0.63 -23.15
N GLY A 635 -7.19 1.53 -23.37
CA GLY A 635 -6.47 2.29 -22.33
C GLY A 635 -5.83 3.53 -22.90
N SER A 636 -5.22 4.34 -22.03
CA SER A 636 -4.50 5.56 -22.41
C SER A 636 -3.30 5.26 -23.33
N VAL A 637 -2.95 6.24 -24.17
CA VAL A 637 -1.80 6.21 -25.08
C VAL A 637 -0.84 7.32 -24.70
N ASN A 638 0.38 6.95 -24.29
CA ASN A 638 1.34 7.92 -23.75
C ASN A 638 2.27 8.50 -24.82
N PHE A 639 2.44 7.85 -25.96
CA PHE A 639 3.35 8.26 -27.02
C PHE A 639 2.57 8.52 -28.32
N PRO A 640 3.09 9.43 -29.17
CA PRO A 640 2.45 9.71 -30.45
C PRO A 640 2.32 8.45 -31.32
N PRO A 641 1.26 8.36 -32.15
CA PRO A 641 1.13 7.30 -33.15
C PRO A 641 2.31 7.30 -34.15
N VAL A 642 2.72 6.11 -34.57
CA VAL A 642 3.76 5.93 -35.59
C VAL A 642 3.08 5.54 -36.91
N VAL A 643 3.42 6.23 -38.00
CA VAL A 643 2.90 5.96 -39.35
C VAL A 643 3.93 5.24 -40.18
N TRP A 644 3.53 4.17 -40.85
CA TRP A 644 4.35 3.45 -41.81
C TRP A 644 3.44 2.77 -42.86
N ASN A 645 3.71 3.02 -44.12
CA ASN A 645 3.06 2.39 -45.26
C ASN A 645 1.52 2.33 -45.13
N ASP A 646 0.89 3.52 -45.03
CA ASP A 646 -0.58 3.70 -44.91
C ASP A 646 -1.22 3.07 -43.64
N ARG A 647 -0.42 2.78 -42.64
CA ARG A 647 -0.84 2.23 -41.35
C ARG A 647 -0.40 3.12 -40.17
N VAL A 648 -1.24 3.17 -39.14
CA VAL A 648 -1.00 3.92 -37.91
C VAL A 648 -0.88 2.92 -36.78
N PHE A 649 0.23 2.96 -36.05
CA PHE A 649 0.49 2.07 -34.91
C PHE A 649 0.53 2.84 -33.62
N VAL A 650 -0.07 2.27 -32.56
CA VAL A 650 -0.02 2.79 -31.20
C VAL A 650 0.21 1.67 -30.19
N GLY A 651 0.96 1.98 -29.12
CA GLY A 651 1.02 1.17 -27.91
C GLY A 651 0.09 1.76 -26.86
N SER A 652 -0.68 0.93 -26.19
CA SER A 652 -1.70 1.36 -25.24
C SER A 652 -1.44 0.80 -23.83
N ASN A 653 -1.89 1.53 -22.82
CA ASN A 653 -1.82 1.12 -21.44
C ASN A 653 -2.73 -0.07 -21.07
N ASP A 654 -3.57 -0.54 -22.00
CA ASP A 654 -4.29 -1.80 -21.86
C ASP A 654 -3.43 -3.06 -22.13
N GLY A 655 -2.14 -2.85 -22.48
CA GLY A 655 -1.18 -3.92 -22.76
C GLY A 655 -1.20 -4.44 -24.19
N ARG A 656 -1.78 -3.66 -25.13
CA ARG A 656 -1.90 -4.02 -26.54
C ARG A 656 -1.17 -3.05 -27.47
N VAL A 657 -0.78 -3.57 -28.62
CA VAL A 657 -0.37 -2.82 -29.81
C VAL A 657 -1.53 -2.84 -30.79
N TYR A 658 -1.84 -1.70 -31.38
CA TYR A 658 -2.90 -1.54 -32.38
C TYR A 658 -2.34 -1.07 -33.71
N ALA A 659 -2.88 -1.57 -34.80
CA ALA A 659 -2.65 -1.11 -36.15
C ALA A 659 -3.98 -0.69 -36.81
N PHE A 660 -4.03 0.55 -37.27
CA PHE A 660 -5.20 1.10 -37.99
C PHE A 660 -4.82 1.48 -39.40
N GLU A 661 -5.79 1.40 -40.31
CA GLU A 661 -5.67 1.95 -41.65
C GLU A 661 -5.61 3.49 -41.57
N ALA A 662 -4.58 4.10 -42.11
CA ALA A 662 -4.33 5.55 -41.94
C ALA A 662 -5.44 6.42 -42.61
N ALA A 663 -6.00 5.97 -43.73
CA ALA A 663 -7.04 6.70 -44.46
C ALA A 663 -8.41 6.67 -43.75
N THR A 664 -8.76 5.59 -43.05
CA THR A 664 -10.14 5.36 -42.57
C THR A 664 -10.28 5.13 -41.06
N GLY A 665 -9.18 4.83 -40.36
CA GLY A 665 -9.21 4.47 -38.95
C GLY A 665 -9.72 3.05 -38.68
N ARG A 666 -9.97 2.23 -39.72
CA ARG A 666 -10.37 0.85 -39.49
C ARG A 666 -9.27 0.08 -38.82
N LEU A 667 -9.61 -0.71 -37.78
CA LEU A 667 -8.70 -1.61 -37.13
C LEU A 667 -8.25 -2.71 -38.08
N LEU A 668 -6.97 -2.83 -38.33
CA LEU A 668 -6.35 -3.89 -39.13
C LEU A 668 -6.07 -5.11 -38.26
N TRP A 669 -5.35 -4.89 -37.18
CA TRP A 669 -5.08 -5.90 -36.17
C TRP A 669 -4.77 -5.25 -34.81
N ARG A 670 -4.92 -6.05 -33.76
CA ARG A 670 -4.40 -5.73 -32.41
C ARG A 670 -3.67 -6.93 -31.85
N PHE A 671 -2.55 -6.66 -31.18
CA PHE A 671 -1.74 -7.69 -30.56
C PHE A 671 -1.63 -7.43 -29.05
N ARG A 672 -2.00 -8.41 -28.24
CA ARG A 672 -1.83 -8.36 -26.78
C ARG A 672 -0.38 -8.67 -26.41
N ALA A 673 0.42 -7.64 -26.14
CA ALA A 673 1.81 -7.76 -25.70
C ALA A 673 1.90 -8.17 -24.21
N ALA A 674 0.87 -7.91 -23.43
CA ALA A 674 0.75 -8.43 -22.07
C ALA A 674 0.57 -9.96 -22.07
N PRO A 675 1.19 -10.72 -21.14
CA PRO A 675 1.06 -12.18 -21.08
C PRO A 675 -0.37 -12.62 -20.79
N GLN A 676 -1.11 -11.84 -19.99
CA GLN A 676 -2.54 -12.04 -19.74
C GLN A 676 -3.28 -10.71 -19.65
N VAL A 677 -4.60 -10.77 -19.71
CA VAL A 677 -5.45 -9.60 -19.48
C VAL A 677 -5.66 -9.45 -17.99
N ARG A 678 -5.01 -8.44 -17.40
CA ARG A 678 -5.09 -8.13 -15.96
C ARG A 678 -4.90 -6.64 -15.76
N ARG A 679 -5.96 -5.93 -15.35
CA ARG A 679 -5.93 -4.49 -15.08
C ARG A 679 -5.80 -4.23 -13.59
N ILE A 680 -5.05 -3.18 -13.27
CA ILE A 680 -4.78 -2.66 -11.93
C ILE A 680 -4.95 -1.14 -11.90
N ASN A 681 -4.96 -0.57 -10.71
CA ASN A 681 -4.91 0.88 -10.53
C ASN A 681 -3.46 1.37 -10.53
N VAL A 682 -3.14 2.32 -11.40
CA VAL A 682 -1.83 2.98 -11.46
C VAL A 682 -2.04 4.50 -11.45
N TYR A 683 -1.87 5.13 -10.29
CA TYR A 683 -2.05 6.57 -10.06
C TYR A 683 -3.39 7.14 -10.54
N GLY A 684 -4.45 6.34 -10.41
CA GLY A 684 -5.79 6.73 -10.83
C GLY A 684 -6.16 6.30 -12.26
N ASP A 685 -5.25 5.68 -13.01
CA ASP A 685 -5.54 5.07 -14.31
C ASP A 685 -5.77 3.55 -14.16
N VAL A 686 -6.83 3.02 -14.78
CA VAL A 686 -7.12 1.58 -14.81
C VAL A 686 -6.44 0.97 -16.03
N MET A 687 -5.24 0.46 -15.83
CA MET A 687 -4.39 -0.04 -16.91
C MET A 687 -3.92 -1.49 -16.70
N SER A 688 -3.32 -2.06 -17.73
CA SER A 688 -2.70 -3.39 -17.64
C SER A 688 -1.55 -3.41 -16.62
N THR A 689 -1.36 -4.54 -15.95
CA THR A 689 -0.11 -4.81 -15.21
C THR A 689 1.13 -4.76 -16.12
N TRP A 690 0.93 -5.05 -17.41
CA TRP A 690 1.96 -5.00 -18.46
C TRP A 690 1.53 -4.04 -19.60
N PRO A 691 1.49 -2.72 -19.36
CA PRO A 691 1.12 -1.76 -20.38
C PRO A 691 2.20 -1.62 -21.46
N VAL A 692 1.82 -1.27 -22.68
CA VAL A 692 2.76 -0.83 -23.72
C VAL A 692 2.98 0.68 -23.57
N ALA A 693 3.45 1.08 -22.39
CA ALA A 693 3.56 2.47 -21.98
C ALA A 693 4.67 3.25 -22.68
N GLY A 694 5.66 2.55 -23.25
CA GLY A 694 6.78 3.14 -24.01
C GLY A 694 6.45 3.43 -25.50
N GLY A 695 5.20 3.19 -25.92
CA GLY A 695 4.82 3.31 -27.33
C GLY A 695 5.39 2.18 -28.19
N VAL A 696 5.45 2.42 -29.50
CA VAL A 696 5.98 1.48 -30.49
C VAL A 696 7.03 2.15 -31.38
N ALA A 697 7.94 1.35 -31.93
CA ALA A 697 8.85 1.77 -32.99
C ALA A 697 8.65 0.89 -34.21
N VAL A 698 8.73 1.49 -35.43
CA VAL A 698 8.58 0.76 -36.68
C VAL A 698 9.85 0.94 -37.51
N LYS A 699 10.44 -0.17 -37.92
CA LYS A 699 11.62 -0.19 -38.81
C LYS A 699 11.54 -1.40 -39.75
N ASP A 700 11.76 -1.17 -41.03
CA ASP A 700 11.85 -2.21 -42.08
C ASP A 700 10.67 -3.23 -42.03
N GLY A 701 9.45 -2.72 -41.91
CA GLY A 701 8.24 -3.55 -41.85
C GLY A 701 8.11 -4.37 -40.56
N THR A 702 8.78 -3.96 -39.49
CA THR A 702 8.72 -4.59 -38.16
C THR A 702 8.31 -3.57 -37.10
N VAL A 703 7.27 -3.88 -36.32
CA VAL A 703 6.82 -3.13 -35.16
C VAL A 703 7.47 -3.70 -33.91
N TYR A 704 8.20 -2.89 -33.19
CA TYR A 704 8.82 -3.24 -31.91
C TYR A 704 8.01 -2.65 -30.77
N ALA A 705 7.70 -3.47 -29.76
CA ALA A 705 6.96 -3.07 -28.59
C ALA A 705 7.48 -3.77 -27.33
N ALA A 706 7.38 -3.08 -26.20
CA ALA A 706 7.69 -3.64 -24.89
C ALA A 706 6.50 -3.42 -23.94
N ALA A 707 6.08 -4.49 -23.26
CA ALA A 707 5.00 -4.46 -22.27
C ALA A 707 5.54 -4.75 -20.87
N GLY A 708 5.21 -3.91 -19.90
CA GLY A 708 5.59 -4.04 -18.48
C GLY A 708 5.85 -2.71 -17.78
N ILE A 709 5.65 -2.69 -16.46
CA ILE A 709 5.99 -1.55 -15.58
C ILE A 709 7.20 -1.93 -14.74
N ALA A 710 7.15 -3.09 -14.11
CA ALA A 710 8.14 -3.55 -13.15
C ALA A 710 8.76 -4.87 -13.60
N HIS A 711 10.09 -4.96 -13.50
CA HIS A 711 10.82 -6.13 -13.99
C HIS A 711 10.45 -7.44 -13.26
N PHE A 712 10.01 -7.39 -12.02
CA PHE A 712 9.62 -8.58 -11.26
C PHE A 712 8.26 -9.15 -11.70
N ASP A 713 7.38 -8.33 -12.33
CA ASP A 713 6.15 -8.79 -12.98
C ASP A 713 6.43 -9.41 -14.37
N GLY A 714 7.66 -9.26 -14.87
CA GLY A 714 8.06 -9.59 -16.22
C GLY A 714 8.00 -8.39 -17.17
N THR A 715 8.92 -8.40 -18.14
CA THR A 715 8.93 -7.45 -19.27
C THR A 715 8.93 -8.25 -20.57
N HIS A 716 7.93 -8.02 -21.40
CA HIS A 716 7.70 -8.77 -22.61
C HIS A 716 8.00 -7.90 -23.82
N VAL A 717 8.97 -8.29 -24.63
CA VAL A 717 9.43 -7.54 -25.82
C VAL A 717 9.07 -8.34 -27.07
N TYR A 718 8.47 -7.66 -28.04
CA TYR A 718 8.01 -8.27 -29.28
C TYR A 718 8.54 -7.53 -30.50
N ALA A 719 8.81 -8.31 -31.55
CA ALA A 719 8.95 -7.86 -32.92
C ALA A 719 7.79 -8.43 -33.72
N LEU A 720 6.94 -7.57 -34.28
CA LEU A 720 5.72 -7.94 -34.99
C LEU A 720 5.82 -7.54 -36.45
N ASP A 721 5.31 -8.34 -37.35
CA ASP A 721 5.16 -7.96 -38.74
C ASP A 721 4.15 -6.81 -38.86
N ALA A 722 4.57 -5.71 -39.47
CA ALA A 722 3.77 -4.48 -39.52
C ALA A 722 2.48 -4.64 -40.36
N VAL A 723 2.42 -5.57 -41.30
CA VAL A 723 1.23 -5.83 -42.10
C VAL A 723 0.26 -6.76 -41.39
N THR A 724 0.75 -7.88 -40.89
CA THR A 724 -0.11 -8.96 -40.38
C THR A 724 -0.29 -8.98 -38.89
N GLY A 725 0.58 -8.29 -38.13
CA GLY A 725 0.65 -8.34 -36.64
C GLY A 725 1.24 -9.63 -36.07
N LYS A 726 1.73 -10.55 -36.90
CA LYS A 726 2.33 -11.81 -36.48
C LYS A 726 3.69 -11.59 -35.80
N ILE A 727 4.05 -12.50 -34.90
CA ILE A 727 5.36 -12.49 -34.25
C ILE A 727 6.44 -12.86 -35.28
N LYS A 728 7.55 -12.07 -35.31
CA LYS A 728 8.75 -12.34 -36.10
C LYS A 728 9.84 -13.02 -35.34
#